data_8fcbf88c457970169d2e35d51b0b4d99
#
_entry.id   8fcbf88c457970169d2e35d51b0b4d99
#
_cell.length_a   1.000
_cell.length_b   1.000
_cell.length_c   1.000
_cell.angle_alpha   90.00
_cell.angle_beta   90.00
_cell.angle_gamma   90.00
#
_symmetry.space_group_name_H-M   'P 1'
#
loop_
_entity.id
_entity.type
_entity.pdbx_description
1 polymer ?
#
loop_
_entity_poly.entity_id
_entity_poly.type
_entity_poly.pdbx_seq_one_letter_code
_entity_poly.pdbx_strand_id
1 'polypeptide(L)'
;MAILSATNLSQSFGAVDVFAGISASIPNDGKIGLVGPNGIGKTTLLLILAGLASPSSGSVHRARNCRIGYLPQESAGAFNGQEHTVYQEMLTLFAPLREQEIRLRQMEQRMAVDGNAPTLLADYGVALERFELAGGYDYERHIKHTLTGIGFDESSRHLPLTHLSGGQKTRALLARLLLERPDLLILDEPTNHLDIQAVEWLESALKAWPGALLVVSHDRYFLDKVVDRIWEMSRGGIELYRGSYSHYVQQRQERWERRQKEFAAFKERMERELDYIRRNIAGQNTLQAQGKLKRITRELKAVHAGGLGAIQGQNWSQALRQLDISSGEWDVAAATEAIRTLPQPQNRPPRLNLRLATTQRSGDLVLRSEDLSIGYPGNPLFRAEDIELRRQEIAALIGPNGTGKTTFLRTILGELPPLSGRVRLGASLRVGYFAQAHERLNPQSTVIDELTRYHPMPLSEARTHLARYLLRGDDVYKQVGMLSGGERGRLALAVLALEGANFLLLDEPTNHLDIPAQEVLQEVLEQFDGTILMVSHDRYLVDRLATQIWDLADGCLRIFQGPYQDFIAERDAAREAARLAAQAQVQEEREERANQSLSKNARQQREKALADLEQQITNLEEQAARQVEALQTATLTQDFGKIQNLSIEYAETQQHLERLMQEWEDFLHEEQ
;
A
#
# COMPACT_ATOMS: atom_id res chain seq x y z
N MET A 1 21.95 13.21 7.71
CA MET A 1 22.71 12.18 8.45
C MET A 1 22.09 10.83 8.13
N ALA A 2 22.83 9.73 8.24
CA ALA A 2 22.29 8.39 8.03
C ALA A 2 21.75 7.83 9.34
N ILE A 3 20.54 7.28 9.35
CA ILE A 3 19.93 6.60 10.48
C ILE A 3 20.51 5.18 10.66
N LEU A 4 20.88 4.56 9.53
CA LEU A 4 21.52 3.24 9.49
C LEU A 4 22.54 3.19 8.36
N SER A 5 23.70 2.60 8.59
CA SER A 5 24.71 2.34 7.57
C SER A 5 25.22 0.90 7.66
N ALA A 6 25.30 0.26 6.52
CA ALA A 6 25.86 -1.07 6.31
C ALA A 6 27.18 -0.96 5.59
N THR A 7 28.20 -1.68 6.04
CA THR A 7 29.54 -1.65 5.47
C THR A 7 30.01 -3.07 5.19
N ASN A 8 30.23 -3.36 3.90
CA ASN A 8 30.80 -4.60 3.39
C ASN A 8 30.10 -5.87 3.91
N LEU A 9 28.74 -5.85 3.95
CA LEU A 9 27.95 -6.98 4.41
C LEU A 9 28.01 -8.14 3.45
N SER A 10 28.26 -9.34 3.98
CA SER A 10 28.17 -10.59 3.24
C SER A 10 27.42 -11.63 4.05
N GLN A 11 26.68 -12.48 3.37
CA GLN A 11 25.92 -13.58 3.99
C GLN A 11 26.05 -14.85 3.17
N SER A 12 26.38 -15.93 3.87
CA SER A 12 26.41 -17.29 3.34
C SER A 12 25.70 -18.27 4.24
N PHE A 13 25.09 -19.30 3.67
CA PHE A 13 24.51 -20.43 4.37
C PHE A 13 25.16 -21.72 3.90
N GLY A 14 26.01 -22.30 4.75
CA GLY A 14 26.85 -23.44 4.37
C GLY A 14 27.77 -23.08 3.20
N ALA A 15 27.64 -23.77 2.07
CA ALA A 15 28.45 -23.56 0.87
C ALA A 15 27.82 -22.56 -0.13
N VAL A 16 26.65 -21.99 0.20
CA VAL A 16 25.92 -21.07 -0.71
C VAL A 16 26.09 -19.63 -0.27
N ASP A 17 26.74 -18.83 -1.10
CA ASP A 17 26.81 -17.38 -0.90
C ASP A 17 25.51 -16.74 -1.38
N VAL A 18 24.83 -16.03 -0.47
CA VAL A 18 23.58 -15.33 -0.76
C VAL A 18 23.89 -13.96 -1.37
N PHE A 19 24.76 -13.20 -0.71
CA PHE A 19 25.30 -11.94 -1.24
C PHE A 19 26.64 -11.61 -0.59
N ALA A 20 27.45 -10.78 -1.25
CA ALA A 20 28.75 -10.36 -0.78
C ALA A 20 29.00 -8.86 -1.00
N GLY A 21 29.69 -8.23 -0.01
CA GLY A 21 30.25 -6.88 -0.15
C GLY A 21 29.23 -5.74 -0.22
N ILE A 22 28.02 -5.91 0.33
CA ILE A 22 26.99 -4.87 0.30
C ILE A 22 27.36 -3.72 1.23
N SER A 23 27.43 -2.51 0.66
CA SER A 23 27.58 -1.25 1.42
C SER A 23 26.50 -0.26 1.02
N ALA A 24 25.70 0.18 1.99
CA ALA A 24 24.58 1.07 1.74
C ALA A 24 24.24 1.90 2.99
N SER A 25 23.59 3.03 2.81
CA SER A 25 23.19 3.91 3.91
C SER A 25 21.75 4.42 3.74
N ILE A 26 20.98 4.41 4.83
CA ILE A 26 19.62 4.90 4.89
C ILE A 26 19.65 6.28 5.56
N PRO A 27 19.26 7.36 4.87
CA PRO A 27 19.09 8.69 5.48
C PRO A 27 17.91 8.73 6.46
N ASN A 28 17.87 9.72 7.35
CA ASN A 28 16.81 9.85 8.36
C ASN A 28 15.40 10.00 7.77
N ASP A 29 15.29 10.54 6.56
CA ASP A 29 14.05 10.81 5.83
C ASP A 29 13.92 10.01 4.53
N GLY A 30 14.88 9.09 4.28
CA GLY A 30 14.94 8.33 3.03
C GLY A 30 13.81 7.32 2.91
N LYS A 31 13.12 7.33 1.78
CA LYS A 31 12.12 6.33 1.41
C LYS A 31 12.67 5.43 0.32
N ILE A 32 13.10 4.25 0.70
CA ILE A 32 13.91 3.36 -0.15
C ILE A 32 13.11 2.12 -0.50
N GLY A 33 13.01 1.81 -1.80
CA GLY A 33 12.50 0.54 -2.31
C GLY A 33 13.65 -0.43 -2.61
N LEU A 34 13.62 -1.63 -2.07
CA LEU A 34 14.56 -2.70 -2.37
C LEU A 34 13.93 -3.66 -3.38
N VAL A 35 14.50 -3.72 -4.58
CA VAL A 35 14.02 -4.56 -5.67
C VAL A 35 15.07 -5.58 -6.08
N GLY A 36 14.65 -6.69 -6.68
CA GLY A 36 15.53 -7.74 -7.16
C GLY A 36 14.81 -9.08 -7.32
N PRO A 37 15.44 -10.08 -8.00
CA PRO A 37 14.84 -11.39 -8.19
C PRO A 37 14.50 -12.11 -6.88
N ASN A 38 13.56 -13.05 -6.94
CA ASN A 38 13.27 -13.91 -5.79
C ASN A 38 14.47 -14.80 -5.47
N GLY A 39 14.68 -15.08 -4.19
CA GLY A 39 15.81 -15.88 -3.71
C GLY A 39 17.18 -15.18 -3.69
N ILE A 40 17.27 -13.90 -4.08
CA ILE A 40 18.55 -13.16 -4.06
C ILE A 40 19.00 -12.73 -2.65
N GLY A 41 18.16 -12.92 -1.62
CA GLY A 41 18.50 -12.58 -0.23
C GLY A 41 17.93 -11.25 0.26
N LYS A 42 16.87 -10.69 -0.37
CA LYS A 42 16.22 -9.43 0.08
C LYS A 42 15.78 -9.52 1.54
N THR A 43 14.98 -10.51 1.90
CA THR A 43 14.51 -10.75 3.28
C THR A 43 15.67 -10.93 4.26
N THR A 44 16.72 -11.68 3.85
CA THR A 44 17.92 -11.87 4.69
C THR A 44 18.61 -10.56 4.97
N LEU A 45 18.74 -9.69 3.96
CA LEU A 45 19.30 -8.35 4.15
C LEU A 45 18.43 -7.50 5.09
N LEU A 46 17.10 -7.53 4.94
CA LEU A 46 16.19 -6.81 5.84
C LEU A 46 16.35 -7.29 7.31
N LEU A 47 16.44 -8.60 7.54
CA LEU A 47 16.64 -9.16 8.86
C LEU A 47 17.96 -8.69 9.50
N ILE A 48 19.05 -8.64 8.72
CA ILE A 48 20.36 -8.13 9.19
C ILE A 48 20.26 -6.64 9.52
N LEU A 49 19.63 -5.82 8.66
CA LEU A 49 19.47 -4.39 8.90
C LEU A 49 18.53 -4.11 10.09
N ALA A 50 17.48 -4.91 10.27
CA ALA A 50 16.63 -4.88 11.45
C ALA A 50 17.33 -5.34 12.74
N GLY A 51 18.46 -6.04 12.61
CA GLY A 51 19.24 -6.61 13.73
C GLY A 51 18.65 -7.87 14.31
N LEU A 52 17.83 -8.54 13.54
CA LEU A 52 17.23 -9.84 13.86
C LEU A 52 18.10 -11.01 13.41
N ALA A 53 19.08 -10.75 12.54
CA ALA A 53 20.09 -11.73 12.10
C ALA A 53 21.47 -11.08 12.09
N SER A 54 22.51 -11.91 12.30
CA SER A 54 23.90 -11.49 12.23
C SER A 54 24.46 -11.77 10.83
N PRO A 55 25.22 -10.83 10.20
CA PRO A 55 25.87 -11.09 8.92
C PRO A 55 27.06 -12.04 9.10
N SER A 56 27.42 -12.80 8.06
CA SER A 56 28.63 -13.63 8.04
C SER A 56 29.90 -12.77 8.06
N SER A 57 29.89 -11.58 7.44
CA SER A 57 30.95 -10.58 7.53
C SER A 57 30.42 -9.17 7.30
N GLY A 58 31.21 -8.17 7.68
CA GLY A 58 30.81 -6.75 7.64
C GLY A 58 30.14 -6.28 8.93
N SER A 59 29.62 -5.05 8.91
CA SER A 59 29.00 -4.43 10.10
C SER A 59 27.82 -3.53 9.74
N VAL A 60 26.86 -3.45 10.66
CA VAL A 60 25.72 -2.52 10.62
C VAL A 60 25.85 -1.51 11.75
N HIS A 61 25.86 -0.24 11.41
CA HIS A 61 25.88 0.86 12.37
C HIS A 61 24.53 1.57 12.40
N ARG A 62 23.94 1.74 13.59
CA ARG A 62 22.66 2.43 13.80
C ARG A 62 22.88 3.73 14.55
N ALA A 63 22.02 4.71 14.27
CA ALA A 63 21.96 5.93 15.06
C ALA A 63 21.59 5.59 16.52
N ARG A 64 22.08 6.40 17.45
CA ARG A 64 21.82 6.21 18.90
C ARG A 64 20.32 6.38 19.16
N ASN A 65 19.73 5.46 19.92
CA ASN A 65 18.29 5.42 20.28
C ASN A 65 17.33 5.26 19.09
N CYS A 66 17.80 4.81 17.91
CA CYS A 66 16.93 4.53 16.76
C CYS A 66 16.01 3.34 17.06
N ARG A 67 14.70 3.56 16.99
CA ARG A 67 13.67 2.52 17.05
C ARG A 67 13.41 2.00 15.65
N ILE A 68 13.51 0.69 15.47
CA ILE A 68 13.28 0.02 14.19
C ILE A 68 12.01 -0.81 14.30
N GLY A 69 11.05 -0.57 13.41
CA GLY A 69 9.88 -1.42 13.21
C GLY A 69 10.12 -2.35 12.01
N TYR A 70 9.85 -3.65 12.17
CA TYR A 70 10.02 -4.63 11.10
C TYR A 70 8.73 -5.41 10.88
N LEU A 71 8.24 -5.41 9.63
CA LEU A 71 7.14 -6.26 9.16
C LEU A 71 7.73 -7.42 8.34
N PRO A 72 7.63 -8.67 8.80
CA PRO A 72 8.03 -9.84 8.02
C PRO A 72 7.01 -10.17 6.95
N GLN A 73 7.45 -10.84 5.89
CA GLN A 73 6.59 -11.31 4.78
C GLN A 73 5.46 -12.22 5.27
N GLU A 74 5.74 -13.13 6.19
CA GLU A 74 4.75 -13.98 6.84
C GLU A 74 4.71 -13.72 8.34
N SER A 75 3.54 -13.34 8.84
CA SER A 75 3.31 -13.03 10.26
C SER A 75 2.45 -14.09 10.96
N ALA A 76 2.45 -15.34 10.46
CA ALA A 76 1.64 -16.41 11.04
C ALA A 76 1.95 -16.66 12.54
N GLY A 77 3.19 -16.46 12.96
CA GLY A 77 3.64 -16.53 14.35
C GLY A 77 3.42 -15.26 15.18
N ALA A 78 2.98 -14.15 14.58
CA ALA A 78 2.67 -12.94 15.31
C ALA A 78 1.47 -13.17 16.23
N PHE A 79 1.52 -12.58 17.42
CA PHE A 79 0.43 -12.65 18.42
C PHE A 79 0.14 -14.05 18.98
N ASN A 80 1.04 -15.02 18.85
CA ASN A 80 0.83 -16.35 19.43
C ASN A 80 0.72 -16.27 20.97
N GLY A 81 -0.37 -16.83 21.49
CA GLY A 81 -0.65 -16.86 22.93
C GLY A 81 -1.29 -15.57 23.48
N GLN A 82 -1.66 -14.62 22.63
CA GLN A 82 -2.39 -13.40 23.04
C GLN A 82 -3.89 -13.60 22.82
N GLU A 83 -4.69 -13.44 23.87
CA GLU A 83 -6.16 -13.55 23.81
C GLU A 83 -6.85 -12.19 23.53
N HIS A 84 -6.09 -11.15 23.30
CA HIS A 84 -6.61 -9.81 23.01
C HIS A 84 -7.35 -9.78 21.68
N THR A 85 -8.34 -8.90 21.57
CA THR A 85 -8.92 -8.53 20.27
C THR A 85 -7.95 -7.62 19.51
N VAL A 86 -8.15 -7.49 18.20
CA VAL A 86 -7.34 -6.59 17.36
C VAL A 86 -7.33 -5.16 17.95
N TYR A 87 -8.48 -4.65 18.35
CA TYR A 87 -8.59 -3.32 18.94
C TYR A 87 -7.88 -3.21 20.30
N GLN A 88 -8.03 -4.21 21.16
CA GLN A 88 -7.34 -4.25 22.46
C GLN A 88 -5.83 -4.27 22.32
N GLU A 89 -5.31 -5.00 21.33
CA GLU A 89 -3.87 -5.03 21.04
C GLU A 89 -3.34 -3.64 20.66
N MET A 90 -4.07 -2.90 19.82
CA MET A 90 -3.70 -1.51 19.49
C MET A 90 -3.74 -0.59 20.71
N LEU A 91 -4.69 -0.79 21.62
CA LEU A 91 -4.78 -0.03 22.86
C LEU A 91 -3.57 -0.24 23.81
N THR A 92 -2.89 -1.39 23.73
CA THR A 92 -1.69 -1.64 24.57
C THR A 92 -0.57 -0.63 24.27
N LEU A 93 -0.47 -0.14 23.04
CA LEU A 93 0.53 0.87 22.66
C LEU A 93 0.33 2.21 23.36
N PHE A 94 -0.89 2.50 23.74
CA PHE A 94 -1.28 3.75 24.38
C PHE A 94 -1.52 3.59 25.89
N ALA A 95 -1.00 2.51 26.49
CA ALA A 95 -1.11 2.27 27.93
C ALA A 95 -0.67 3.48 28.79
N PRO A 96 0.46 4.18 28.49
CA PRO A 96 0.84 5.37 29.24
C PRO A 96 -0.15 6.53 29.17
N LEU A 97 -0.78 6.74 28.00
CA LEU A 97 -1.83 7.76 27.82
C LEU A 97 -3.11 7.39 28.58
N ARG A 98 -3.50 6.13 28.56
CA ARG A 98 -4.66 5.63 29.30
C ARG A 98 -4.48 5.76 30.82
N GLU A 99 -3.29 5.50 31.31
CA GLU A 99 -2.97 5.74 32.71
C GLU A 99 -3.07 7.22 33.09
N GLN A 100 -2.63 8.13 32.21
CA GLN A 100 -2.80 9.56 32.39
C GLN A 100 -4.28 9.97 32.36
N GLU A 101 -5.07 9.43 31.44
CA GLU A 101 -6.52 9.66 31.38
C GLU A 101 -7.22 9.23 32.67
N ILE A 102 -6.90 8.04 33.19
CA ILE A 102 -7.43 7.54 34.47
C ILE A 102 -7.08 8.49 35.61
N ARG A 103 -5.82 8.98 35.65
CA ARG A 103 -5.38 9.95 36.67
C ARG A 103 -6.15 11.26 36.58
N LEU A 104 -6.33 11.79 35.37
CA LEU A 104 -7.13 13.00 35.15
C LEU A 104 -8.56 12.84 35.69
N ARG A 105 -9.24 11.74 35.35
CA ARG A 105 -10.57 11.44 35.86
C ARG A 105 -10.63 11.31 37.38
N GLN A 106 -9.61 10.72 38.00
CA GLN A 106 -9.50 10.65 39.47
C GLN A 106 -9.30 12.04 40.09
N MET A 107 -8.53 12.92 39.45
CA MET A 107 -8.37 14.30 39.89
C MET A 107 -9.67 15.10 39.75
N GLU A 108 -10.41 14.93 38.66
CA GLU A 108 -11.75 15.51 38.45
C GLU A 108 -12.75 15.09 39.56
N GLN A 109 -12.78 13.79 39.89
CA GLN A 109 -13.64 13.27 40.94
C GLN A 109 -13.25 13.85 42.32
N ARG A 110 -11.95 14.01 42.62
CA ARG A 110 -11.49 14.63 43.88
C ARG A 110 -11.85 16.11 43.92
N MET A 111 -11.70 16.87 42.84
CA MET A 111 -12.11 18.27 42.77
C MET A 111 -13.61 18.45 42.97
N ALA A 112 -14.40 17.50 42.50
CA ALA A 112 -15.88 17.53 42.73
C ALA A 112 -16.27 17.27 44.19
N VAL A 113 -15.46 16.55 44.96
CA VAL A 113 -15.72 16.20 46.36
C VAL A 113 -15.12 17.23 47.34
N ASP A 114 -13.85 17.65 47.12
CA ASP A 114 -13.09 18.45 48.10
C ASP A 114 -13.21 19.97 47.90
N GLY A 115 -14.03 20.45 46.97
CA GLY A 115 -14.34 21.86 46.65
C GLY A 115 -13.24 22.86 46.98
N ASN A 116 -12.44 23.26 46.00
CA ASN A 116 -11.40 24.32 46.10
C ASN A 116 -10.07 23.94 46.79
N ALA A 117 -9.37 22.94 46.30
CA ALA A 117 -7.95 22.75 46.59
C ALA A 117 -7.06 23.40 45.49
N PRO A 118 -6.48 24.61 45.67
CA PRO A 118 -5.75 25.34 44.64
C PRO A 118 -4.56 24.52 44.06
N THR A 119 -3.93 23.70 44.89
CA THR A 119 -2.84 22.81 44.51
C THR A 119 -3.31 21.71 43.55
N LEU A 120 -4.45 21.09 43.81
CA LEU A 120 -5.03 20.05 42.96
C LEU A 120 -5.45 20.60 41.60
N LEU A 121 -5.96 21.83 41.53
CA LEU A 121 -6.29 22.49 40.26
C LEU A 121 -5.06 22.79 39.42
N ALA A 122 -3.95 23.24 40.05
CA ALA A 122 -2.68 23.47 39.37
C ALA A 122 -2.08 22.16 38.83
N ASP A 123 -2.08 21.08 39.65
CA ASP A 123 -1.60 19.77 39.24
C ASP A 123 -2.43 19.17 38.10
N TYR A 124 -3.75 19.36 38.14
CA TYR A 124 -4.65 18.96 37.05
C TYR A 124 -4.35 19.69 35.76
N GLY A 125 -4.13 21.02 35.81
CA GLY A 125 -3.78 21.81 34.62
C GLY A 125 -2.49 21.31 33.96
N VAL A 126 -1.44 21.02 34.72
CA VAL A 126 -0.18 20.48 34.21
C VAL A 126 -0.36 19.07 33.65
N ALA A 127 -1.16 18.23 34.29
CA ALA A 127 -1.43 16.88 33.82
C ALA A 127 -2.25 16.88 32.52
N LEU A 128 -3.23 17.78 32.42
CA LEU A 128 -4.08 17.97 31.26
C LEU A 128 -3.28 18.45 30.06
N GLU A 129 -2.44 19.48 30.26
CA GLU A 129 -1.55 19.99 29.19
C GLU A 129 -0.61 18.89 28.65
N ARG A 130 -0.04 18.06 29.53
CA ARG A 130 0.79 16.92 29.12
C ARG A 130 0.00 15.88 28.34
N PHE A 131 -1.23 15.59 28.74
CA PHE A 131 -2.11 14.64 28.08
C PHE A 131 -2.51 15.16 26.69
N GLU A 132 -2.85 16.46 26.57
CA GLU A 132 -3.16 17.11 25.29
C GLU A 132 -1.96 17.11 24.33
N LEU A 133 -0.79 17.55 24.81
CA LEU A 133 0.44 17.54 24.00
C LEU A 133 0.85 16.14 23.54
N ALA A 134 0.54 15.11 24.32
CA ALA A 134 0.77 13.73 23.95
C ALA A 134 -0.30 13.12 23.01
N GLY A 135 -1.33 13.90 22.63
CA GLY A 135 -2.41 13.46 21.74
C GLY A 135 -3.44 12.58 22.43
N GLY A 136 -3.67 12.79 23.72
CA GLY A 136 -4.53 11.95 24.55
C GLY A 136 -5.99 11.89 24.11
N TYR A 137 -6.52 12.93 23.43
CA TYR A 137 -7.89 12.91 22.89
C TYR A 137 -7.99 12.24 21.51
N ASP A 138 -6.86 12.01 20.83
CA ASP A 138 -6.86 11.56 19.44
C ASP A 138 -6.47 10.08 19.25
N TYR A 139 -5.91 9.42 20.26
CA TYR A 139 -5.35 8.07 20.09
C TYR A 139 -6.41 7.03 19.65
N GLU A 140 -7.63 7.09 20.21
CA GLU A 140 -8.70 6.17 19.80
C GLU A 140 -9.13 6.41 18.34
N ARG A 141 -9.21 7.68 17.94
CA ARG A 141 -9.52 8.06 16.55
C ARG A 141 -8.43 7.56 15.61
N HIS A 142 -7.16 7.70 15.99
CA HIS A 142 -6.02 7.19 15.23
C HIS A 142 -6.07 5.67 15.10
N ILE A 143 -6.36 4.93 16.16
CA ILE A 143 -6.52 3.47 16.12
C ILE A 143 -7.64 3.10 15.13
N LYS A 144 -8.84 3.68 15.27
CA LYS A 144 -9.98 3.39 14.40
C LYS A 144 -9.67 3.72 12.94
N HIS A 145 -9.07 4.88 12.68
CA HIS A 145 -8.67 5.30 11.34
C HIS A 145 -7.65 4.36 10.70
N THR A 146 -6.62 3.96 11.46
CA THR A 146 -5.58 3.05 10.97
C THR A 146 -6.16 1.67 10.67
N LEU A 147 -6.98 1.12 11.57
CA LEU A 147 -7.61 -0.19 11.37
C LEU A 147 -8.57 -0.19 10.16
N THR A 148 -9.40 0.87 10.02
CA THR A 148 -10.27 1.02 8.83
C THR A 148 -9.44 1.09 7.55
N GLY A 149 -8.38 1.90 7.57
CA GLY A 149 -7.51 2.08 6.40
C GLY A 149 -6.84 0.81 5.91
N ILE A 150 -6.52 -0.13 6.82
CA ILE A 150 -5.91 -1.43 6.48
C ILE A 150 -6.98 -2.51 6.20
N GLY A 151 -8.27 -2.15 6.19
CA GLY A 151 -9.37 -3.04 5.83
C GLY A 151 -9.89 -3.90 6.99
N PHE A 152 -9.83 -3.41 8.24
CA PHE A 152 -10.59 -3.95 9.36
C PHE A 152 -11.90 -3.18 9.51
N ASP A 153 -13.01 -3.82 9.20
CA ASP A 153 -14.36 -3.32 9.48
C ASP A 153 -14.66 -3.33 10.99
N GLU A 154 -15.78 -2.76 11.38
CA GLU A 154 -16.13 -2.64 12.79
C GLU A 154 -16.28 -4.00 13.48
N SER A 155 -16.77 -5.01 12.78
CA SER A 155 -16.97 -6.37 13.31
C SER A 155 -15.61 -7.08 13.51
N SER A 156 -14.70 -6.96 12.55
CA SER A 156 -13.40 -7.65 12.59
C SER A 156 -12.43 -7.06 13.62
N ARG A 157 -12.59 -5.81 14.05
CA ARG A 157 -11.78 -5.19 15.12
C ARG A 157 -11.93 -5.88 16.47
N HIS A 158 -13.07 -6.50 16.72
CA HIS A 158 -13.39 -7.19 17.97
C HIS A 158 -13.08 -8.70 17.92
N LEU A 159 -12.56 -9.20 16.79
CA LEU A 159 -12.13 -10.59 16.69
C LEU A 159 -10.87 -10.82 17.53
N PRO A 160 -10.78 -11.97 18.24
CA PRO A 160 -9.55 -12.39 18.91
C PRO A 160 -8.41 -12.58 17.89
N LEU A 161 -7.19 -12.19 18.25
CA LEU A 161 -6.01 -12.32 17.40
C LEU A 161 -5.71 -13.78 17.00
N THR A 162 -6.12 -14.74 17.85
CA THR A 162 -5.98 -16.18 17.59
C THR A 162 -6.85 -16.67 16.44
N HIS A 163 -7.98 -16.02 16.18
CA HIS A 163 -8.93 -16.40 15.12
C HIS A 163 -8.63 -15.75 13.76
N LEU A 164 -7.62 -14.88 13.71
CA LEU A 164 -7.24 -14.21 12.48
C LEU A 164 -6.53 -15.15 11.51
N SER A 165 -6.85 -15.03 10.22
CA SER A 165 -6.06 -15.65 9.14
C SER A 165 -4.63 -15.08 9.10
N GLY A 166 -3.70 -15.76 8.44
CA GLY A 166 -2.32 -15.27 8.28
C GLY A 166 -2.25 -13.86 7.71
N GLY A 167 -3.00 -13.59 6.65
CA GLY A 167 -3.07 -12.25 6.05
C GLY A 167 -3.68 -11.19 6.98
N GLN A 168 -4.70 -11.55 7.78
CA GLN A 168 -5.25 -10.64 8.79
C GLN A 168 -4.25 -10.35 9.92
N LYS A 169 -3.45 -11.35 10.34
CA LYS A 169 -2.37 -11.15 11.31
C LYS A 169 -1.30 -10.18 10.78
N THR A 170 -0.91 -10.32 9.51
CA THR A 170 0.04 -9.41 8.87
C THR A 170 -0.51 -7.99 8.82
N ARG A 171 -1.80 -7.81 8.47
CA ARG A 171 -2.47 -6.50 8.51
C ARG A 171 -2.52 -5.90 9.93
N ALA A 172 -2.85 -6.71 10.94
CA ALA A 172 -2.86 -6.25 12.34
C ALA A 172 -1.46 -5.82 12.81
N LEU A 173 -0.41 -6.56 12.44
CA LEU A 173 0.98 -6.19 12.76
C LEU A 173 1.40 -4.90 12.05
N LEU A 174 1.01 -4.72 10.79
CA LEU A 174 1.25 -3.48 10.05
C LEU A 174 0.55 -2.29 10.73
N ALA A 175 -0.73 -2.44 11.14
CA ALA A 175 -1.45 -1.42 11.89
C ALA A 175 -0.70 -1.03 13.18
N ARG A 176 -0.24 -2.01 13.93
CA ARG A 176 0.53 -1.82 15.14
C ARG A 176 1.80 -1.01 14.87
N LEU A 177 2.60 -1.40 13.88
CA LEU A 177 3.84 -0.69 13.51
C LEU A 177 3.60 0.76 13.09
N LEU A 178 2.52 1.03 12.34
CA LEU A 178 2.15 2.39 11.94
C LEU A 178 1.73 3.25 13.14
N LEU A 179 1.08 2.66 14.15
CA LEU A 179 0.70 3.35 15.39
C LEU A 179 1.90 3.57 16.32
N GLU A 180 2.88 2.65 16.37
CA GLU A 180 4.12 2.76 17.16
C GLU A 180 5.03 3.88 16.68
N ARG A 181 4.95 4.27 15.40
CA ARG A 181 5.77 5.32 14.77
C ARG A 181 7.28 5.17 15.04
N PRO A 182 7.92 4.08 14.59
CA PRO A 182 9.37 3.93 14.69
C PRO A 182 10.12 4.94 13.81
N ASP A 183 11.40 5.20 14.14
CA ASP A 183 12.26 6.12 13.39
C ASP A 183 12.67 5.54 12.04
N LEU A 184 12.83 4.20 11.97
CA LEU A 184 13.04 3.44 10.74
C LEU A 184 12.00 2.32 10.64
N LEU A 185 11.21 2.34 9.58
CA LEU A 185 10.23 1.31 9.27
C LEU A 185 10.77 0.43 8.14
N ILE A 186 10.89 -0.88 8.39
CA ILE A 186 11.34 -1.89 7.43
C ILE A 186 10.15 -2.80 7.11
N LEU A 187 9.72 -2.84 5.85
CA LEU A 187 8.55 -3.60 5.41
C LEU A 187 8.95 -4.63 4.35
N ASP A 188 8.62 -5.90 4.58
CA ASP A 188 8.80 -6.98 3.61
C ASP A 188 7.45 -7.38 3.01
N GLU A 189 7.21 -6.99 1.74
CA GLU A 189 5.99 -7.22 0.97
C GLU A 189 4.70 -6.76 1.69
N PRO A 190 4.58 -5.47 2.09
CA PRO A 190 3.44 -4.99 2.88
C PRO A 190 2.12 -4.95 2.09
N THR A 191 2.18 -4.98 0.77
CA THR A 191 1.00 -4.95 -0.11
C THR A 191 0.33 -6.30 -0.28
N ASN A 192 1.01 -7.40 0.11
CA ASN A 192 0.42 -8.73 0.07
C ASN A 192 -0.80 -8.81 1.00
N HIS A 193 -1.86 -9.43 0.52
CA HIS A 193 -3.14 -9.59 1.23
C HIS A 193 -3.94 -8.28 1.47
N LEU A 194 -3.52 -7.15 0.90
CA LEU A 194 -4.28 -5.91 0.88
C LEU A 194 -5.09 -5.82 -0.41
N ASP A 195 -6.29 -5.29 -0.32
CA ASP A 195 -7.04 -4.87 -1.50
C ASP A 195 -6.58 -3.47 -1.97
N ILE A 196 -7.06 -3.05 -3.12
CA ILE A 196 -6.65 -1.78 -3.74
C ILE A 196 -6.90 -0.60 -2.79
N GLN A 197 -8.02 -0.58 -2.05
CA GLN A 197 -8.36 0.52 -1.14
C GLN A 197 -7.39 0.60 0.05
N ALA A 198 -7.06 -0.55 0.65
CA ALA A 198 -6.08 -0.61 1.73
C ALA A 198 -4.67 -0.25 1.26
N VAL A 199 -4.30 -0.63 0.03
CA VAL A 199 -3.01 -0.23 -0.56
C VAL A 199 -2.96 1.29 -0.79
N GLU A 200 -4.01 1.91 -1.35
CA GLU A 200 -4.09 3.38 -1.54
C GLU A 200 -4.00 4.15 -0.21
N TRP A 201 -4.65 3.63 0.82
CA TRP A 201 -4.54 4.21 2.16
C TRP A 201 -3.11 4.09 2.70
N LEU A 202 -2.49 2.91 2.57
CA LEU A 202 -1.11 2.67 3.00
C LEU A 202 -0.11 3.58 2.26
N GLU A 203 -0.27 3.77 0.96
CA GLU A 203 0.53 4.72 0.16
C GLU A 203 0.48 6.13 0.76
N SER A 204 -0.73 6.59 1.07
CA SER A 204 -0.94 7.92 1.66
C SER A 204 -0.29 8.03 3.04
N ALA A 205 -0.44 7.01 3.88
CA ALA A 205 0.15 6.96 5.22
C ALA A 205 1.68 6.93 5.16
N LEU A 206 2.29 6.12 4.27
CA LEU A 206 3.74 6.02 4.13
C LEU A 206 4.35 7.23 3.41
N LYS A 207 3.63 7.87 2.49
CA LYS A 207 4.05 9.13 1.87
C LYS A 207 4.15 10.26 2.90
N ALA A 208 3.21 10.30 3.84
CA ALA A 208 3.22 11.26 4.96
C ALA A 208 4.11 10.82 6.13
N TRP A 209 4.77 9.66 6.06
CA TRP A 209 5.61 9.13 7.12
C TRP A 209 6.82 10.02 7.40
N PRO A 210 7.03 10.48 8.65
CA PRO A 210 8.10 11.41 8.96
C PRO A 210 9.49 10.76 9.07
N GLY A 211 9.54 9.46 9.36
CA GLY A 211 10.77 8.68 9.54
C GLY A 211 11.30 8.07 8.24
N ALA A 212 12.40 7.32 8.37
CA ALA A 212 12.96 6.54 7.28
C ALA A 212 12.11 5.30 6.97
N LEU A 213 12.08 4.91 5.70
CA LEU A 213 11.39 3.73 5.19
C LEU A 213 12.32 2.90 4.31
N LEU A 214 12.36 1.60 4.58
CA LEU A 214 12.94 0.61 3.67
C LEU A 214 11.87 -0.44 3.36
N VAL A 215 11.47 -0.56 2.10
CA VAL A 215 10.40 -1.47 1.70
C VAL A 215 10.83 -2.39 0.58
N VAL A 216 10.53 -3.68 0.72
CA VAL A 216 10.53 -4.65 -0.37
C VAL A 216 9.09 -4.77 -0.84
N SER A 217 8.85 -4.56 -2.12
CA SER A 217 7.54 -4.80 -2.73
C SER A 217 7.67 -5.22 -4.19
N HIS A 218 6.76 -6.06 -4.63
CA HIS A 218 6.55 -6.40 -6.02
C HIS A 218 5.47 -5.53 -6.69
N ASP A 219 4.77 -4.69 -5.93
CA ASP A 219 3.85 -3.70 -6.47
C ASP A 219 4.62 -2.47 -6.99
N ARG A 220 4.77 -2.40 -8.32
CA ARG A 220 5.51 -1.34 -9.01
C ARG A 220 4.83 0.03 -8.84
N TYR A 221 3.50 0.07 -8.80
CA TYR A 221 2.73 1.30 -8.64
C TYR A 221 2.87 1.85 -7.22
N PHE A 222 2.83 0.97 -6.23
CA PHE A 222 3.10 1.31 -4.83
C PHE A 222 4.52 1.90 -4.66
N LEU A 223 5.54 1.24 -5.24
CA LEU A 223 6.90 1.76 -5.20
C LEU A 223 7.00 3.14 -5.85
N ASP A 224 6.34 3.35 -7.00
CA ASP A 224 6.38 4.63 -7.71
C ASP A 224 5.79 5.79 -6.90
N LYS A 225 4.79 5.53 -6.06
CA LYS A 225 4.10 6.51 -5.21
C LYS A 225 4.81 6.82 -3.89
N VAL A 226 5.49 5.82 -3.30
CA VAL A 226 5.97 5.87 -1.91
C VAL A 226 7.46 6.17 -1.80
N VAL A 227 8.30 5.66 -2.74
CA VAL A 227 9.75 5.73 -2.59
C VAL A 227 10.38 6.83 -3.43
N ASP A 228 11.49 7.38 -2.93
CA ASP A 228 12.32 8.39 -3.60
C ASP A 228 13.67 7.84 -4.06
N ARG A 229 13.97 6.59 -3.73
CA ARG A 229 15.20 5.87 -4.11
C ARG A 229 14.92 4.40 -4.28
N ILE A 230 15.62 3.77 -5.21
CA ILE A 230 15.57 2.32 -5.42
C ILE A 230 16.96 1.71 -5.21
N TRP A 231 16.98 0.64 -4.45
CA TRP A 231 18.13 -0.26 -4.32
C TRP A 231 17.85 -1.51 -5.14
N GLU A 232 18.57 -1.70 -6.24
CA GLU A 232 18.49 -2.91 -7.03
C GLU A 232 19.53 -3.93 -6.53
N MET A 233 19.03 -5.04 -5.98
CA MET A 233 19.87 -6.12 -5.47
C MET A 233 20.10 -7.16 -6.55
N SER A 234 21.37 -7.48 -6.81
CA SER A 234 21.82 -8.50 -7.74
C SER A 234 22.89 -9.37 -7.10
N ARG A 235 23.33 -10.42 -7.78
CA ARG A 235 24.45 -11.25 -7.30
C ARG A 235 25.76 -10.45 -7.14
N GLY A 236 25.90 -9.35 -7.88
CA GLY A 236 27.06 -8.46 -7.82
C GLY A 236 26.99 -7.38 -6.74
N GLY A 237 25.97 -7.39 -5.88
CA GLY A 237 25.75 -6.39 -4.83
C GLY A 237 24.52 -5.53 -5.05
N ILE A 238 24.54 -4.30 -4.53
CA ILE A 238 23.43 -3.34 -4.63
C ILE A 238 23.82 -2.17 -5.54
N GLU A 239 22.96 -1.88 -6.53
CA GLU A 239 23.01 -0.64 -7.31
C GLU A 239 21.98 0.36 -6.79
N LEU A 240 22.38 1.64 -6.68
CA LEU A 240 21.56 2.72 -6.14
C LEU A 240 21.04 3.58 -7.29
N TYR A 241 19.71 3.85 -7.25
CA TYR A 241 19.03 4.72 -8.20
C TYR A 241 18.27 5.80 -7.44
N ARG A 242 18.14 6.99 -8.03
CA ARG A 242 17.41 8.13 -7.45
C ARG A 242 16.09 8.31 -8.17
N GLY A 243 15.06 8.67 -7.42
CA GLY A 243 13.72 8.88 -7.95
C GLY A 243 12.80 7.70 -7.70
N SER A 244 11.59 7.78 -8.26
CA SER A 244 10.54 6.76 -8.18
C SER A 244 10.89 5.49 -8.98
N TYR A 245 10.02 4.50 -8.94
CA TYR A 245 10.18 3.27 -9.72
C TYR A 245 10.26 3.53 -11.23
N SER A 246 9.44 4.43 -11.76
CA SER A 246 9.48 4.81 -13.18
C SER A 246 10.83 5.40 -13.60
N HIS A 247 11.40 6.28 -12.76
CA HIS A 247 12.75 6.83 -12.98
C HIS A 247 13.84 5.75 -12.91
N TYR A 248 13.69 4.78 -12.01
CA TYR A 248 14.60 3.64 -11.91
C TYR A 248 14.61 2.83 -13.22
N VAL A 249 13.45 2.49 -13.77
CA VAL A 249 13.34 1.72 -15.03
C VAL A 249 14.08 2.43 -16.15
N GLN A 250 13.89 3.75 -16.29
CA GLN A 250 14.58 4.55 -17.30
C GLN A 250 16.10 4.57 -17.06
N GLN A 251 16.55 4.89 -15.84
CA GLN A 251 17.98 4.94 -15.51
C GLN A 251 18.66 3.57 -15.69
N ARG A 252 17.96 2.48 -15.33
CA ARG A 252 18.44 1.10 -15.53
C ARG A 252 18.65 0.81 -17.01
N GLN A 253 17.70 1.20 -17.87
CA GLN A 253 17.82 1.02 -19.33
C GLN A 253 18.99 1.84 -19.90
N GLU A 254 19.11 3.11 -19.54
CA GLU A 254 20.19 3.99 -19.99
C GLU A 254 21.57 3.47 -19.54
N ARG A 255 21.70 3.02 -18.28
CA ARG A 255 22.94 2.42 -17.75
C ARG A 255 23.30 1.14 -18.51
N TRP A 256 22.29 0.30 -18.78
CA TRP A 256 22.49 -0.94 -19.52
C TRP A 256 22.95 -0.68 -20.96
N GLU A 257 22.31 0.23 -21.68
CA GLU A 257 22.70 0.59 -23.06
C GLU A 257 24.10 1.17 -23.10
N ARG A 258 24.47 2.02 -22.14
CA ARG A 258 25.82 2.54 -22.03
C ARG A 258 26.84 1.43 -21.80
N ARG A 259 26.60 0.52 -20.85
CA ARG A 259 27.45 -0.64 -20.58
C ARG A 259 27.60 -1.53 -21.82
N GLN A 260 26.57 -1.71 -22.61
CA GLN A 260 26.59 -2.47 -23.85
C GLN A 260 27.49 -1.79 -24.91
N LYS A 261 27.33 -0.48 -25.08
CA LYS A 261 28.19 0.30 -26.01
C LYS A 261 29.66 0.26 -25.58
N GLU A 262 29.95 0.43 -24.31
CA GLU A 262 31.30 0.34 -23.75
C GLU A 262 31.89 -1.06 -23.92
N PHE A 263 31.11 -2.12 -23.72
CA PHE A 263 31.53 -3.50 -23.93
C PHE A 263 31.83 -3.79 -25.40
N ALA A 264 30.93 -3.37 -26.29
CA ALA A 264 31.15 -3.55 -27.74
C ALA A 264 32.40 -2.82 -28.21
N ALA A 265 32.60 -1.58 -27.80
CA ALA A 265 33.81 -0.79 -28.13
C ALA A 265 35.09 -1.41 -27.55
N PHE A 266 35.02 -1.93 -26.30
CA PHE A 266 36.15 -2.64 -25.70
C PHE A 266 36.50 -3.91 -26.47
N LYS A 267 35.50 -4.73 -26.78
CA LYS A 267 35.70 -5.97 -27.55
C LYS A 267 36.32 -5.71 -28.92
N GLU A 268 35.79 -4.74 -29.67
CA GLU A 268 36.29 -4.34 -30.96
C GLU A 268 37.76 -3.83 -30.88
N ARG A 269 38.07 -3.05 -29.83
CA ARG A 269 39.44 -2.61 -29.58
C ARG A 269 40.39 -3.80 -29.35
N MET A 270 39.97 -4.76 -28.50
CA MET A 270 40.76 -5.94 -28.21
C MET A 270 40.99 -6.82 -29.45
N GLU A 271 39.97 -6.99 -30.28
CA GLU A 271 40.03 -7.72 -31.54
C GLU A 271 41.02 -7.05 -32.51
N ARG A 272 40.95 -5.73 -32.69
CA ARG A 272 41.88 -4.97 -33.55
C ARG A 272 43.31 -5.06 -33.05
N GLU A 273 43.56 -4.91 -31.76
CA GLU A 273 44.92 -5.04 -31.19
C GLU A 273 45.46 -6.47 -31.32
N LEU A 274 44.59 -7.48 -31.14
CA LEU A 274 44.98 -8.88 -31.33
C LEU A 274 45.35 -9.19 -32.80
N ASP A 275 44.60 -8.64 -33.75
CA ASP A 275 44.93 -8.78 -35.18
C ASP A 275 46.27 -8.13 -35.53
N TYR A 276 46.58 -6.96 -34.96
CA TYR A 276 47.91 -6.36 -35.10
C TYR A 276 49.00 -7.26 -34.53
N ILE A 277 48.79 -7.85 -33.36
CA ILE A 277 49.76 -8.77 -32.73
C ILE A 277 49.98 -10.00 -33.59
N ARG A 278 48.92 -10.63 -34.10
CA ARG A 278 49.01 -11.80 -35.00
C ARG A 278 49.86 -11.55 -36.21
N ARG A 279 49.76 -10.38 -36.86
CA ARG A 279 50.48 -10.01 -38.06
C ARG A 279 51.98 -9.71 -37.81
N ASN A 280 52.33 -9.27 -36.60
CA ASN A 280 53.63 -8.72 -36.27
C ASN A 280 54.45 -9.56 -35.28
N ILE A 281 53.87 -10.59 -34.63
CA ILE A 281 54.53 -11.35 -33.56
C ILE A 281 55.74 -12.19 -34.10
N ALA A 282 55.75 -12.59 -35.40
CA ALA A 282 56.76 -13.30 -36.03
C ALA A 282 57.60 -12.43 -37.01
N GLY A 283 57.35 -11.09 -37.04
CA GLY A 283 57.99 -10.16 -38.01
C GLY A 283 58.99 -9.19 -37.37
N GLN A 284 59.29 -8.11 -38.09
CA GLN A 284 60.30 -7.09 -37.67
C GLN A 284 59.89 -6.33 -36.41
N ASN A 285 58.58 -6.31 -36.05
CA ASN A 285 58.03 -5.57 -34.88
C ASN A 285 57.72 -6.48 -33.69
N THR A 286 58.43 -7.62 -33.53
CA THR A 286 58.15 -8.63 -32.49
C THR A 286 58.13 -8.07 -31.06
N LEU A 287 59.07 -7.21 -30.68
CA LEU A 287 59.15 -6.62 -29.34
C LEU A 287 57.93 -5.75 -29.04
N GLN A 288 57.44 -4.97 -30.00
CA GLN A 288 56.25 -4.14 -29.85
C GLN A 288 54.97 -4.99 -29.77
N ALA A 289 54.88 -6.06 -30.59
CA ALA A 289 53.77 -7.01 -30.56
C ALA A 289 53.72 -7.76 -29.22
N GLN A 290 54.85 -8.21 -28.69
CA GLN A 290 54.95 -8.83 -27.36
C GLN A 290 54.53 -7.86 -26.24
N GLY A 291 54.98 -6.58 -26.27
CA GLY A 291 54.56 -5.56 -25.32
C GLY A 291 53.06 -5.31 -25.32
N LYS A 292 52.45 -5.26 -26.53
CA LYS A 292 51.00 -5.17 -26.68
C LYS A 292 50.28 -6.41 -26.15
N LEU A 293 50.79 -7.61 -26.41
CA LEU A 293 50.21 -8.86 -25.92
C LEU A 293 50.17 -8.90 -24.38
N LYS A 294 51.28 -8.49 -23.74
CA LYS A 294 51.33 -8.36 -22.27
C LYS A 294 50.27 -7.39 -21.74
N ARG A 295 50.05 -6.26 -22.43
CA ARG A 295 49.04 -5.29 -22.03
C ARG A 295 47.65 -5.87 -22.19
N ILE A 296 47.28 -6.43 -23.35
CA ILE A 296 45.97 -7.06 -23.60
C ILE A 296 45.71 -8.18 -22.61
N THR A 297 46.67 -9.05 -22.33
CA THR A 297 46.55 -10.13 -21.36
C THR A 297 46.13 -9.60 -19.98
N ARG A 298 46.77 -8.50 -19.53
CA ARG A 298 46.39 -7.88 -18.23
C ARG A 298 45.00 -7.30 -18.24
N GLU A 299 44.61 -6.58 -19.32
CA GLU A 299 43.29 -6.01 -19.48
C GLU A 299 42.20 -7.09 -19.49
N LEU A 300 42.40 -8.14 -20.29
CA LEU A 300 41.47 -9.26 -20.39
C LEU A 300 41.30 -10.02 -19.06
N LYS A 301 42.42 -10.30 -18.37
CA LYS A 301 42.37 -10.94 -17.03
C LYS A 301 41.57 -10.10 -16.01
N ALA A 302 41.79 -8.77 -15.99
CA ALA A 302 41.07 -7.88 -15.12
C ALA A 302 39.55 -7.86 -15.44
N VAL A 303 39.20 -7.87 -16.74
CA VAL A 303 37.77 -7.90 -17.15
C VAL A 303 37.14 -9.26 -16.85
N HIS A 304 37.86 -10.36 -17.02
CA HIS A 304 37.34 -11.67 -16.64
C HIS A 304 37.10 -11.82 -15.12
N ALA A 305 37.96 -11.22 -14.30
CA ALA A 305 37.84 -11.29 -12.84
C ALA A 305 36.82 -10.30 -12.23
N GLY A 306 36.71 -9.07 -12.75
CA GLY A 306 35.92 -8.00 -12.14
C GLY A 306 35.05 -7.22 -13.13
N GLY A 307 34.84 -7.71 -14.35
CA GLY A 307 34.07 -7.00 -15.39
C GLY A 307 34.76 -5.74 -15.91
N LEU A 308 34.09 -5.00 -16.81
CA LEU A 308 34.62 -3.74 -17.38
C LEU A 308 34.83 -2.66 -16.30
N GLY A 309 34.08 -2.65 -15.21
CA GLY A 309 34.24 -1.71 -14.10
C GLY A 309 35.61 -1.80 -13.41
N ALA A 310 36.23 -2.97 -13.41
CA ALA A 310 37.57 -3.15 -12.84
C ALA A 310 38.66 -2.37 -13.59
N ILE A 311 38.37 -1.93 -14.82
CA ILE A 311 39.33 -1.20 -15.69
C ILE A 311 39.09 0.31 -15.66
N GLN A 312 37.91 0.76 -15.27
CA GLN A 312 37.51 2.16 -15.27
C GLN A 312 38.00 2.88 -14.00
N GLY A 313 38.90 3.83 -14.17
CA GLY A 313 39.29 4.79 -13.11
C GLY A 313 40.33 4.32 -12.10
N GLN A 314 40.87 3.12 -12.20
CA GLN A 314 41.91 2.62 -11.28
C GLN A 314 43.28 2.45 -11.94
N ASN A 315 44.35 2.64 -11.16
CA ASN A 315 45.70 2.32 -11.58
C ASN A 315 45.81 0.79 -11.73
N TRP A 316 46.13 0.30 -12.92
CA TRP A 316 46.23 -1.13 -13.28
C TRP A 316 46.91 -2.01 -12.24
N SER A 317 47.96 -1.47 -11.61
CA SER A 317 48.73 -2.16 -10.58
C SER A 317 47.90 -2.41 -9.29
N GLN A 318 46.95 -1.57 -9.00
CA GLN A 318 46.04 -1.74 -7.85
C GLN A 318 44.91 -2.74 -8.17
N ALA A 319 44.31 -2.64 -9.32
CA ALA A 319 43.25 -3.58 -9.77
C ALA A 319 43.77 -5.04 -9.82
N LEU A 320 44.98 -5.26 -10.35
CA LEU A 320 45.60 -6.59 -10.41
C LEU A 320 45.94 -7.17 -9.02
N ARG A 321 46.36 -6.33 -8.05
CA ARG A 321 46.61 -6.76 -6.67
C ARG A 321 45.33 -7.08 -5.89
N GLN A 322 44.29 -6.28 -6.08
CA GLN A 322 43.01 -6.49 -5.40
C GLN A 322 42.31 -7.76 -5.91
N LEU A 323 42.49 -8.14 -7.15
CA LEU A 323 41.85 -9.30 -7.78
C LEU A 323 42.70 -10.59 -7.69
N ASP A 324 43.86 -10.57 -6.99
CA ASP A 324 44.79 -11.71 -6.85
C ASP A 324 45.10 -12.43 -8.18
N ILE A 325 45.32 -11.65 -9.25
CA ILE A 325 45.47 -12.15 -10.62
C ILE A 325 46.94 -12.53 -10.84
N SER A 326 47.18 -13.81 -11.17
CA SER A 326 48.51 -14.31 -11.50
C SER A 326 49.15 -13.54 -12.66
N SER A 327 50.44 -13.22 -12.55
CA SER A 327 51.24 -12.47 -13.55
C SER A 327 51.59 -13.23 -14.84
N GLY A 328 51.09 -14.45 -15.03
CA GLY A 328 51.33 -15.27 -16.21
C GLY A 328 50.91 -14.59 -17.53
N GLU A 329 51.73 -14.69 -18.54
CA GLU A 329 51.45 -14.16 -19.88
C GLU A 329 50.63 -15.19 -20.68
N TRP A 330 49.61 -14.72 -21.39
CA TRP A 330 48.88 -15.55 -22.35
C TRP A 330 49.56 -15.52 -23.71
N ASP A 331 49.49 -16.63 -24.42
CA ASP A 331 49.80 -16.65 -25.85
C ASP A 331 48.65 -16.05 -26.68
N VAL A 332 48.87 -15.95 -27.99
CA VAL A 332 47.85 -15.39 -28.91
C VAL A 332 46.58 -16.24 -28.95
N ALA A 333 46.71 -17.56 -28.77
CA ALA A 333 45.55 -18.46 -28.78
C ALA A 333 44.69 -18.29 -27.52
N ALA A 334 45.31 -18.24 -26.34
CA ALA A 334 44.64 -17.98 -25.07
C ALA A 334 43.97 -16.59 -25.03
N ALA A 335 44.64 -15.55 -25.56
CA ALA A 335 44.08 -14.23 -25.69
C ALA A 335 42.87 -14.19 -26.64
N THR A 336 42.88 -14.98 -27.73
CA THR A 336 41.73 -15.11 -28.63
C THR A 336 40.54 -15.73 -27.95
N GLU A 337 40.75 -16.83 -27.22
CA GLU A 337 39.69 -17.51 -26.52
C GLU A 337 39.14 -16.64 -25.39
N ALA A 338 40.00 -15.89 -24.70
CA ALA A 338 39.56 -14.94 -23.68
C ALA A 338 38.67 -13.82 -24.25
N ILE A 339 38.97 -13.29 -25.45
CA ILE A 339 38.10 -12.31 -26.12
C ILE A 339 36.75 -12.94 -26.48
N ARG A 340 36.75 -14.20 -26.93
CA ARG A 340 35.53 -14.93 -27.30
C ARG A 340 34.65 -15.21 -26.08
N THR A 341 35.26 -15.51 -24.94
CA THR A 341 34.60 -15.87 -23.68
C THR A 341 34.38 -14.67 -22.74
N LEU A 342 34.59 -13.41 -23.20
CA LEU A 342 34.39 -12.22 -22.40
C LEU A 342 33.02 -12.23 -21.76
N PRO A 343 32.93 -12.03 -20.40
CA PRO A 343 31.68 -11.97 -19.71
C PRO A 343 30.85 -10.77 -20.18
N GLN A 344 29.69 -11.04 -20.74
CA GLN A 344 28.78 -9.98 -21.15
C GLN A 344 28.29 -9.18 -19.92
N PRO A 345 27.99 -7.87 -20.07
CA PRO A 345 27.42 -7.09 -18.99
C PRO A 345 26.19 -7.78 -18.40
N GLN A 346 26.24 -8.02 -17.10
CA GLN A 346 25.13 -8.62 -16.36
C GLN A 346 23.99 -7.60 -16.22
N ASN A 347 22.80 -8.06 -15.86
CA ASN A 347 21.59 -7.26 -15.64
C ASN A 347 20.94 -6.73 -16.93
N ARG A 348 20.94 -7.54 -18.00
CA ARG A 348 20.04 -7.25 -19.13
C ARG A 348 18.61 -7.26 -18.65
N PRO A 349 17.82 -6.18 -18.85
CA PRO A 349 16.38 -6.26 -18.66
C PRO A 349 15.85 -7.43 -19.49
N PRO A 350 15.03 -8.32 -18.91
CA PRO A 350 14.49 -9.44 -19.68
C PRO A 350 13.70 -8.88 -20.87
N ARG A 351 14.19 -9.06 -22.08
CA ARG A 351 13.41 -8.85 -23.31
C ARG A 351 13.06 -10.22 -23.86
N LEU A 352 11.79 -10.48 -23.97
CA LEU A 352 11.26 -11.71 -24.52
C LEU A 352 10.65 -11.40 -25.88
N ASN A 353 11.12 -12.08 -26.92
CA ASN A 353 10.44 -12.14 -28.21
C ASN A 353 9.43 -13.30 -28.15
N LEU A 354 8.37 -13.12 -27.38
CA LEU A 354 7.31 -14.09 -27.20
C LEU A 354 6.04 -13.56 -27.84
N ARG A 355 5.46 -14.36 -28.73
CA ARG A 355 4.11 -14.13 -29.23
C ARG A 355 3.22 -15.28 -28.73
N LEU A 356 2.18 -14.97 -28.01
CA LEU A 356 1.05 -15.88 -27.82
C LEU A 356 0.31 -15.89 -29.16
N ALA A 357 0.56 -16.91 -29.97
CA ALA A 357 -0.10 -17.02 -31.28
C ALA A 357 -1.53 -17.56 -31.08
N THR A 358 -2.51 -16.82 -31.52
CA THR A 358 -3.88 -17.32 -31.65
C THR A 358 -3.96 -18.27 -32.83
N THR A 359 -4.43 -19.49 -32.62
CA THR A 359 -4.53 -20.50 -33.68
C THR A 359 -5.81 -20.32 -34.52
N GLN A 360 -6.82 -19.64 -33.99
CA GLN A 360 -8.09 -19.45 -34.65
C GLN A 360 -8.71 -18.08 -34.29
N ARG A 361 -9.33 -17.41 -35.28
CA ARG A 361 -10.06 -16.16 -35.05
C ARG A 361 -11.34 -16.43 -34.28
N SER A 362 -11.60 -15.69 -33.18
CA SER A 362 -12.87 -15.67 -32.46
C SER A 362 -13.94 -14.89 -33.20
N GLY A 363 -15.22 -15.09 -32.86
CA GLY A 363 -16.32 -14.17 -33.24
C GLY A 363 -16.07 -12.76 -32.67
N ASP A 364 -16.78 -11.78 -33.17
CA ASP A 364 -16.64 -10.37 -32.75
C ASP A 364 -17.19 -10.13 -31.33
N LEU A 365 -18.20 -10.88 -30.90
CA LEU A 365 -18.71 -10.92 -29.53
C LEU A 365 -18.09 -12.12 -28.81
N VAL A 366 -17.34 -11.86 -27.73
CA VAL A 366 -16.63 -12.89 -26.96
C VAL A 366 -17.41 -13.30 -25.73
N LEU A 367 -17.96 -12.34 -25.00
CA LEU A 367 -18.74 -12.58 -23.78
C LEU A 367 -19.96 -11.65 -23.76
N ARG A 368 -21.12 -12.20 -23.43
CA ARG A 368 -22.33 -11.43 -23.13
C ARG A 368 -23.05 -11.99 -21.92
N SER A 369 -23.55 -11.13 -21.05
CA SER A 369 -24.45 -11.53 -19.97
C SER A 369 -25.74 -10.72 -20.01
N GLU A 370 -26.81 -11.28 -19.44
CA GLU A 370 -28.13 -10.69 -19.32
C GLU A 370 -28.61 -10.85 -17.87
N ASP A 371 -28.92 -9.75 -17.16
CA ASP A 371 -29.42 -9.70 -15.77
C ASP A 371 -28.72 -10.67 -14.81
N LEU A 372 -27.40 -10.64 -14.79
CA LEU A 372 -26.58 -11.62 -14.12
C LEU A 372 -26.50 -11.39 -12.61
N SER A 373 -26.83 -12.41 -11.82
CA SER A 373 -26.57 -12.44 -10.37
C SER A 373 -25.61 -13.57 -10.05
N ILE A 374 -24.51 -13.23 -9.40
CA ILE A 374 -23.41 -14.14 -9.03
C ILE A 374 -23.41 -14.34 -7.52
N GLY A 375 -23.18 -15.58 -7.09
CA GLY A 375 -23.07 -15.94 -5.68
C GLY A 375 -23.35 -17.42 -5.44
N TYR A 376 -23.61 -17.76 -4.19
CA TYR A 376 -23.97 -19.10 -3.74
C TYR A 376 -25.42 -19.11 -3.28
N PRO A 377 -26.12 -20.27 -3.31
CA PRO A 377 -27.48 -20.37 -2.81
C PRO A 377 -27.63 -19.78 -1.41
N GLY A 378 -28.49 -18.73 -1.29
CA GLY A 378 -28.69 -18.01 -0.03
C GLY A 378 -27.69 -16.88 0.27
N ASN A 379 -26.62 -16.72 -0.55
CA ASN A 379 -25.64 -15.66 -0.38
C ASN A 379 -25.27 -15.04 -1.75
N PRO A 380 -26.07 -14.10 -2.27
CA PRO A 380 -25.72 -13.36 -3.47
C PRO A 380 -24.53 -12.44 -3.20
N LEU A 381 -23.54 -12.45 -4.09
CA LEU A 381 -22.32 -11.63 -3.96
C LEU A 381 -22.47 -10.30 -4.68
N PHE A 382 -22.93 -10.34 -5.95
CA PHE A 382 -23.16 -9.11 -6.73
C PHE A 382 -24.12 -9.33 -7.88
N ARG A 383 -24.59 -8.21 -8.43
CA ARG A 383 -25.38 -8.16 -9.66
C ARG A 383 -24.64 -7.40 -10.74
N ALA A 384 -24.82 -7.83 -11.96
CA ALA A 384 -24.31 -7.14 -13.14
C ALA A 384 -25.44 -7.01 -14.15
N GLU A 385 -25.64 -5.82 -14.64
CA GLU A 385 -26.46 -5.55 -15.80
C GLU A 385 -25.78 -6.11 -17.06
N ASP A 386 -26.27 -5.79 -18.24
CA ASP A 386 -25.74 -6.33 -19.48
C ASP A 386 -24.25 -6.06 -19.67
N ILE A 387 -23.45 -7.13 -19.68
CA ILE A 387 -22.01 -7.09 -19.92
C ILE A 387 -21.76 -7.51 -21.37
N GLU A 388 -20.96 -6.74 -22.09
CA GLU A 388 -20.43 -7.13 -23.39
C GLU A 388 -18.90 -6.99 -23.41
N LEU A 389 -18.21 -8.04 -23.89
CA LEU A 389 -16.79 -8.01 -24.18
C LEU A 389 -16.58 -8.44 -25.63
N ARG A 390 -15.93 -7.58 -26.38
CA ARG A 390 -15.70 -7.78 -27.81
C ARG A 390 -14.28 -8.27 -28.08
N ARG A 391 -14.07 -8.77 -29.28
CA ARG A 391 -12.77 -9.27 -29.73
C ARG A 391 -11.69 -8.17 -29.63
N GLN A 392 -10.51 -8.56 -29.15
CA GLN A 392 -9.34 -7.68 -28.95
C GLN A 392 -9.53 -6.61 -27.85
N GLU A 393 -10.62 -6.66 -27.12
CA GLU A 393 -10.75 -5.84 -25.92
C GLU A 393 -10.07 -6.51 -24.72
N ILE A 394 -9.58 -5.70 -23.82
CA ILE A 394 -8.98 -6.13 -22.57
C ILE A 394 -9.76 -5.52 -21.42
N ALA A 395 -10.52 -6.36 -20.71
CA ALA A 395 -11.28 -5.95 -19.54
C ALA A 395 -10.50 -6.30 -18.26
N ALA A 396 -10.37 -5.34 -17.35
CA ALA A 396 -9.81 -5.55 -16.02
C ALA A 396 -10.91 -5.49 -14.97
N LEU A 397 -11.17 -6.61 -14.29
CA LEU A 397 -12.12 -6.71 -13.18
C LEU A 397 -11.38 -6.37 -11.88
N ILE A 398 -11.78 -5.27 -11.26
CA ILE A 398 -11.23 -4.76 -10.00
C ILE A 398 -12.32 -4.73 -8.92
N GLY A 399 -11.93 -4.69 -7.66
CA GLY A 399 -12.84 -4.62 -6.50
C GLY A 399 -12.24 -5.20 -5.24
N PRO A 400 -12.86 -4.99 -4.06
CA PRO A 400 -12.39 -5.53 -2.79
C PRO A 400 -12.28 -7.05 -2.75
N ASN A 401 -11.53 -7.57 -1.78
CA ASN A 401 -11.42 -9.01 -1.58
C ASN A 401 -12.76 -9.58 -1.08
N GLY A 402 -13.11 -10.78 -1.56
CA GLY A 402 -14.36 -11.45 -1.18
C GLY A 402 -15.61 -11.02 -1.94
N THR A 403 -15.53 -10.05 -2.85
CA THR A 403 -16.68 -9.57 -3.64
C THR A 403 -17.16 -10.53 -4.73
N GLY A 404 -16.43 -11.61 -5.01
CA GLY A 404 -16.86 -12.64 -5.96
C GLY A 404 -16.15 -12.61 -7.33
N LYS A 405 -15.00 -11.94 -7.45
CA LYS A 405 -14.22 -11.86 -8.69
C LYS A 405 -13.88 -13.23 -9.27
N THR A 406 -13.27 -14.12 -8.48
CA THR A 406 -12.97 -15.51 -8.89
C THR A 406 -14.23 -16.31 -9.16
N THR A 407 -15.31 -16.10 -8.37
CA THR A 407 -16.61 -16.75 -8.59
C THR A 407 -17.18 -16.40 -9.95
N PHE A 408 -17.04 -15.15 -10.38
CA PHE A 408 -17.43 -14.71 -11.69
C PHE A 408 -16.65 -15.41 -12.82
N LEU A 409 -15.32 -15.50 -12.72
CA LEU A 409 -14.52 -16.25 -13.69
C LEU A 409 -14.93 -17.72 -13.78
N ARG A 410 -15.19 -18.38 -12.64
CA ARG A 410 -15.69 -19.75 -12.59
C ARG A 410 -17.08 -19.90 -13.23
N THR A 411 -17.92 -18.88 -13.08
CA THR A 411 -19.23 -18.87 -13.76
C THR A 411 -19.09 -18.74 -15.28
N ILE A 412 -18.14 -17.91 -15.76
CA ILE A 412 -17.83 -17.81 -17.20
C ILE A 412 -17.30 -19.13 -17.74
N LEU A 413 -16.47 -19.84 -16.95
CA LEU A 413 -15.96 -21.18 -17.31
C LEU A 413 -17.04 -22.28 -17.28
N GLY A 414 -18.24 -21.98 -16.75
CA GLY A 414 -19.32 -22.98 -16.58
C GLY A 414 -19.12 -23.93 -15.41
N GLU A 415 -18.15 -23.67 -14.52
CA GLU A 415 -17.90 -24.47 -13.32
C GLU A 415 -18.94 -24.20 -12.22
N LEU A 416 -19.52 -23.00 -12.21
CA LEU A 416 -20.56 -22.58 -11.27
C LEU A 416 -21.75 -21.99 -12.05
N PRO A 417 -23.00 -22.41 -11.76
CA PRO A 417 -24.16 -21.78 -12.36
C PRO A 417 -24.39 -20.38 -11.73
N PRO A 418 -24.86 -19.38 -12.50
CA PRO A 418 -25.30 -18.11 -11.92
C PRO A 418 -26.57 -18.33 -11.08
N LEU A 419 -26.80 -17.45 -10.10
CA LEU A 419 -28.05 -17.45 -9.30
C LEU A 419 -29.26 -17.01 -10.13
N SER A 420 -29.08 -16.04 -11.02
CA SER A 420 -30.07 -15.61 -12.02
C SER A 420 -29.37 -15.04 -13.24
N GLY A 421 -30.11 -14.91 -14.33
CA GLY A 421 -29.58 -14.42 -15.59
C GLY A 421 -28.83 -15.49 -16.40
N ARG A 422 -28.10 -15.05 -17.41
CA ARG A 422 -27.38 -15.93 -18.34
C ARG A 422 -26.05 -15.35 -18.74
N VAL A 423 -25.05 -16.20 -18.87
CA VAL A 423 -23.75 -15.90 -19.48
C VAL A 423 -23.64 -16.68 -20.78
N ARG A 424 -23.29 -15.99 -21.86
CA ARG A 424 -23.07 -16.61 -23.18
C ARG A 424 -21.69 -16.29 -23.69
N LEU A 425 -20.96 -17.32 -24.06
CA LEU A 425 -19.68 -17.22 -24.75
C LEU A 425 -19.91 -17.17 -26.25
N GLY A 426 -19.10 -16.40 -26.95
CA GLY A 426 -19.14 -16.27 -28.42
C GLY A 426 -18.74 -17.54 -29.16
N ALA A 427 -18.86 -17.51 -30.49
CA ALA A 427 -18.48 -18.64 -31.32
C ALA A 427 -16.95 -18.75 -31.49
N SER A 428 -16.47 -19.97 -31.72
CA SER A 428 -15.07 -20.27 -32.06
C SER A 428 -14.06 -19.81 -30.98
N LEU A 429 -14.48 -19.81 -29.72
CA LEU A 429 -13.59 -19.45 -28.59
C LEU A 429 -12.76 -20.65 -28.14
N ARG A 430 -11.47 -20.42 -27.92
CA ARG A 430 -10.57 -21.26 -27.15
C ARG A 430 -10.17 -20.49 -25.91
N VAL A 431 -10.75 -20.90 -24.77
CA VAL A 431 -10.52 -20.24 -23.48
C VAL A 431 -9.26 -20.79 -22.86
N GLY A 432 -8.29 -19.91 -22.58
CA GLY A 432 -7.13 -20.22 -21.75
C GLY A 432 -7.34 -19.62 -20.36
N TYR A 433 -7.26 -20.44 -19.31
CA TYR A 433 -7.44 -20.00 -17.94
C TYR A 433 -6.14 -20.09 -17.16
N PHE A 434 -5.65 -18.92 -16.69
CA PHE A 434 -4.52 -18.81 -15.82
C PHE A 434 -5.01 -18.71 -14.38
N ALA A 435 -5.07 -19.83 -13.71
CA ALA A 435 -5.54 -19.90 -12.32
C ALA A 435 -4.49 -19.35 -11.36
N GLN A 436 -4.99 -18.78 -10.27
CA GLN A 436 -4.18 -18.38 -9.13
C GLN A 436 -3.29 -19.57 -8.71
N ALA A 437 -2.00 -19.31 -8.65
CA ALA A 437 -1.00 -20.19 -8.09
C ALA A 437 -1.01 -21.65 -8.57
N HIS A 438 -0.66 -21.90 -9.81
CA HIS A 438 0.00 -23.16 -10.13
C HIS A 438 -0.75 -24.46 -9.75
N GLU A 439 -2.06 -24.38 -9.46
CA GLU A 439 -2.88 -25.51 -8.98
C GLU A 439 -2.98 -26.65 -10.00
N ARG A 440 -2.75 -26.35 -11.28
CA ARG A 440 -2.83 -27.34 -12.36
C ARG A 440 -1.51 -28.05 -12.66
N LEU A 441 -0.38 -27.50 -12.21
CA LEU A 441 0.94 -28.08 -12.47
C LEU A 441 1.21 -29.23 -11.47
N ASN A 442 1.65 -30.38 -11.97
CA ASN A 442 2.01 -31.50 -11.14
C ASN A 442 3.36 -31.25 -10.42
N PRO A 443 3.39 -31.12 -9.08
CA PRO A 443 4.63 -30.82 -8.35
C PRO A 443 5.72 -31.88 -8.50
N GLN A 444 5.34 -33.11 -8.81
CA GLN A 444 6.26 -34.28 -8.94
C GLN A 444 6.87 -34.41 -10.33
N SER A 445 6.28 -33.76 -11.35
CA SER A 445 6.81 -33.78 -12.72
C SER A 445 8.03 -32.86 -12.83
N THR A 446 8.91 -33.16 -13.78
CA THR A 446 9.95 -32.18 -14.18
C THR A 446 9.32 -31.07 -15.04
N VAL A 447 9.96 -29.90 -15.12
CA VAL A 447 9.52 -28.77 -15.93
C VAL A 447 9.26 -29.18 -17.38
N ILE A 448 10.18 -29.98 -17.95
CA ILE A 448 10.09 -30.41 -19.35
C ILE A 448 8.98 -31.47 -19.54
N ASP A 449 8.83 -32.39 -18.60
CA ASP A 449 7.78 -33.41 -18.65
C ASP A 449 6.40 -32.79 -18.51
N GLU A 450 6.26 -31.78 -17.63
CA GLU A 450 5.02 -31.04 -17.47
C GLU A 450 4.62 -30.31 -18.74
N LEU A 451 5.56 -29.61 -19.40
CA LEU A 451 5.30 -28.96 -20.68
C LEU A 451 4.87 -29.95 -21.76
N THR A 452 5.60 -31.07 -21.91
CA THR A 452 5.33 -32.07 -22.94
C THR A 452 4.06 -32.89 -22.68
N ARG A 453 3.60 -32.95 -21.42
CA ARG A 453 2.30 -33.50 -21.05
C ARG A 453 1.13 -32.72 -21.67
N TYR A 454 1.20 -31.40 -21.65
CA TYR A 454 0.16 -30.55 -22.27
C TYR A 454 0.29 -30.52 -23.80
N HIS A 455 1.50 -30.55 -24.33
CA HIS A 455 1.74 -30.48 -25.76
C HIS A 455 2.92 -31.41 -26.15
N PRO A 456 2.63 -32.62 -26.69
CA PRO A 456 3.69 -33.54 -27.12
C PRO A 456 4.58 -32.91 -28.19
N MET A 457 5.88 -32.79 -27.92
CA MET A 457 6.88 -32.23 -28.85
C MET A 457 8.27 -32.82 -28.60
N PRO A 458 9.19 -32.74 -29.57
CA PRO A 458 10.56 -33.16 -29.38
C PRO A 458 11.27 -32.40 -28.26
N LEU A 459 12.20 -33.06 -27.55
CA LEU A 459 12.93 -32.49 -26.40
C LEU A 459 13.69 -31.20 -26.75
N SER A 460 14.24 -31.13 -27.93
CA SER A 460 14.95 -29.93 -28.43
C SER A 460 14.03 -28.72 -28.60
N GLU A 461 12.80 -28.98 -29.07
CA GLU A 461 11.79 -27.97 -29.25
C GLU A 461 11.22 -27.49 -27.91
N ALA A 462 10.94 -28.44 -26.99
CA ALA A 462 10.52 -28.14 -25.62
C ALA A 462 11.54 -27.26 -24.88
N ARG A 463 12.83 -27.61 -24.98
CA ARG A 463 13.91 -26.77 -24.40
C ARG A 463 13.98 -25.38 -25.02
N THR A 464 13.85 -25.28 -26.34
CA THR A 464 13.84 -24.02 -27.05
C THR A 464 12.64 -23.16 -26.62
N HIS A 465 11.47 -23.79 -26.47
CA HIS A 465 10.26 -23.13 -25.97
C HIS A 465 10.44 -22.63 -24.53
N LEU A 466 10.86 -23.49 -23.62
CA LEU A 466 11.11 -23.13 -22.20
C LEU A 466 12.18 -22.03 -22.04
N ALA A 467 13.22 -22.07 -22.87
CA ALA A 467 14.28 -21.04 -22.86
C ALA A 467 13.75 -19.64 -23.17
N ARG A 468 12.69 -19.51 -23.97
CA ARG A 468 11.99 -18.24 -24.22
C ARG A 468 11.36 -17.67 -22.94
N TYR A 469 10.90 -18.55 -22.02
CA TYR A 469 10.35 -18.18 -20.70
C TYR A 469 11.41 -18.15 -19.60
N LEU A 470 12.70 -18.01 -19.98
CA LEU A 470 13.84 -17.94 -19.06
C LEU A 470 14.07 -19.20 -18.20
N LEU A 471 13.48 -20.33 -18.57
CA LEU A 471 13.74 -21.65 -17.98
C LEU A 471 14.82 -22.33 -18.83
N ARG A 472 16.09 -22.31 -18.36
CA ARG A 472 17.28 -22.66 -19.17
C ARG A 472 18.19 -23.64 -18.42
N GLY A 473 19.01 -24.36 -19.18
CA GLY A 473 20.03 -25.25 -18.62
C GLY A 473 19.40 -26.34 -17.75
N ASP A 474 19.86 -26.43 -16.52
CA ASP A 474 19.39 -27.46 -15.55
C ASP A 474 18.00 -27.18 -15.00
N ASP A 475 17.47 -25.95 -15.13
CA ASP A 475 16.14 -25.58 -14.65
C ASP A 475 15.05 -26.43 -15.30
N VAL A 476 15.23 -26.88 -16.54
CA VAL A 476 14.25 -27.68 -17.27
C VAL A 476 14.06 -29.08 -16.69
N TYR A 477 15.03 -29.56 -15.91
CA TYR A 477 14.99 -30.88 -15.25
C TYR A 477 14.61 -30.80 -13.77
N LYS A 478 14.47 -29.59 -13.21
CA LYS A 478 13.95 -29.45 -11.83
C LYS A 478 12.52 -29.95 -11.72
N GLN A 479 12.18 -30.50 -10.57
CA GLN A 479 10.78 -30.79 -10.27
C GLN A 479 10.00 -29.48 -10.10
N VAL A 480 8.76 -29.44 -10.58
CA VAL A 480 7.87 -28.28 -10.50
C VAL A 480 7.69 -27.84 -9.05
N GLY A 481 7.64 -28.79 -8.11
CA GLY A 481 7.54 -28.48 -6.67
C GLY A 481 8.75 -27.72 -6.10
N MET A 482 9.94 -27.82 -6.73
CA MET A 482 11.16 -27.13 -6.30
C MET A 482 11.31 -25.73 -6.91
N LEU A 483 10.44 -25.36 -7.84
CA LEU A 483 10.47 -24.06 -8.48
C LEU A 483 10.01 -22.96 -7.51
N SER A 484 10.63 -21.77 -7.61
CA SER A 484 10.11 -20.57 -6.99
C SER A 484 8.75 -20.18 -7.59
N GLY A 485 7.97 -19.33 -6.90
CA GLY A 485 6.69 -18.84 -7.42
C GLY A 485 6.82 -18.22 -8.81
N GLY A 486 7.85 -17.40 -9.04
CA GLY A 486 8.13 -16.77 -10.33
C GLY A 486 8.51 -17.77 -11.42
N GLU A 487 9.29 -18.83 -11.10
CA GLU A 487 9.64 -19.90 -12.06
C GLU A 487 8.41 -20.72 -12.44
N ARG A 488 7.56 -21.03 -11.48
CA ARG A 488 6.27 -21.72 -11.73
C ARG A 488 5.35 -20.87 -12.60
N GLY A 489 5.23 -19.57 -12.34
CA GLY A 489 4.46 -18.65 -13.20
C GLY A 489 4.94 -18.62 -14.64
N ARG A 490 6.26 -18.60 -14.86
CA ARG A 490 6.85 -18.68 -16.20
C ARG A 490 6.57 -20.02 -16.90
N LEU A 491 6.57 -21.12 -16.15
CA LEU A 491 6.17 -22.43 -16.68
C LEU A 491 4.69 -22.44 -17.07
N ALA A 492 3.80 -21.92 -16.22
CA ALA A 492 2.38 -21.83 -16.52
C ALA A 492 2.12 -20.98 -17.78
N LEU A 493 2.84 -19.87 -17.97
CA LEU A 493 2.78 -19.08 -19.20
C LEU A 493 3.28 -19.84 -20.42
N ALA A 494 4.34 -20.63 -20.25
CA ALA A 494 4.88 -21.45 -21.34
C ALA A 494 3.87 -22.53 -21.78
N VAL A 495 3.13 -23.13 -20.86
CA VAL A 495 2.06 -24.08 -21.15
C VAL A 495 0.90 -23.36 -21.84
N LEU A 496 0.42 -22.25 -21.29
CA LEU A 496 -0.69 -21.47 -21.83
C LEU A 496 -0.45 -21.01 -23.28
N ALA A 497 0.79 -20.67 -23.60
CA ALA A 497 1.17 -20.25 -24.95
C ALA A 497 1.03 -21.37 -26.00
N LEU A 498 1.08 -22.63 -25.59
CA LEU A 498 0.92 -23.78 -26.47
C LEU A 498 -0.55 -24.17 -26.68
N GLU A 499 -1.46 -23.73 -25.78
CA GLU A 499 -2.88 -24.01 -25.90
C GLU A 499 -3.55 -23.31 -27.08
N GLY A 500 -2.91 -22.24 -27.63
CA GLY A 500 -3.42 -21.50 -28.79
C GLY A 500 -4.75 -20.79 -28.49
N ALA A 501 -4.94 -20.38 -27.24
CA ALA A 501 -6.13 -19.68 -26.78
C ALA A 501 -6.32 -18.36 -27.53
N ASN A 502 -7.59 -17.95 -27.78
CA ASN A 502 -7.95 -16.65 -28.32
C ASN A 502 -8.77 -15.80 -27.35
N PHE A 503 -9.12 -16.38 -26.20
CA PHE A 503 -9.72 -15.68 -25.05
C PHE A 503 -8.98 -16.11 -23.78
N LEU A 504 -8.32 -15.17 -23.09
CA LEU A 504 -7.60 -15.41 -21.84
C LEU A 504 -8.44 -14.95 -20.67
N LEU A 505 -8.62 -15.85 -19.70
CA LEU A 505 -9.12 -15.54 -18.35
C LEU A 505 -7.94 -15.60 -17.38
N LEU A 506 -7.61 -14.47 -16.77
CA LEU A 506 -6.48 -14.36 -15.85
C LEU A 506 -6.99 -14.04 -14.45
N ASP A 507 -6.69 -14.89 -13.47
CA ASP A 507 -7.04 -14.68 -12.05
C ASP A 507 -5.76 -14.37 -11.28
N GLU A 508 -5.57 -13.09 -10.91
CA GLU A 508 -4.40 -12.56 -10.21
C GLU A 508 -3.06 -13.04 -10.79
N PRO A 509 -2.78 -12.81 -12.09
CA PRO A 509 -1.65 -13.43 -12.78
C PRO A 509 -0.28 -12.93 -12.30
N THR A 510 -0.22 -11.81 -11.59
CA THR A 510 1.02 -11.22 -11.04
C THR A 510 1.34 -11.67 -9.63
N ASN A 511 0.41 -12.36 -8.94
CA ASN A 511 0.63 -12.83 -7.58
C ASN A 511 1.83 -13.76 -7.49
N HIS A 512 2.69 -13.55 -6.50
CA HIS A 512 3.93 -14.30 -6.27
C HIS A 512 4.99 -14.18 -7.37
N LEU A 513 4.77 -13.35 -8.40
CA LEU A 513 5.80 -13.07 -9.41
C LEU A 513 6.73 -11.96 -8.91
N ASP A 514 8.03 -12.15 -9.11
CA ASP A 514 9.00 -11.07 -8.95
C ASP A 514 8.89 -10.05 -10.11
N ILE A 515 9.40 -8.85 -9.90
CA ILE A 515 9.31 -7.77 -10.90
C ILE A 515 9.80 -8.22 -12.29
N PRO A 516 10.94 -8.94 -12.44
CA PRO A 516 11.35 -9.45 -13.75
C PRO A 516 10.32 -10.39 -14.39
N ALA A 517 9.65 -11.24 -13.62
CA ALA A 517 8.61 -12.14 -14.15
C ALA A 517 7.33 -11.36 -14.51
N GLN A 518 6.98 -10.32 -13.76
CA GLN A 518 5.86 -9.43 -14.09
C GLN A 518 6.14 -8.64 -15.38
N GLU A 519 7.37 -8.14 -15.58
CA GLU A 519 7.78 -7.48 -16.83
C GLU A 519 7.62 -8.41 -18.03
N VAL A 520 8.02 -9.68 -17.86
CA VAL A 520 7.85 -10.75 -18.86
C VAL A 520 6.39 -11.01 -19.19
N LEU A 521 5.56 -11.20 -18.15
CA LEU A 521 4.12 -11.42 -18.30
C LEU A 521 3.47 -10.26 -19.07
N GLN A 522 3.77 -9.04 -18.67
CA GLN A 522 3.25 -7.84 -19.31
C GLN A 522 3.60 -7.80 -20.80
N GLU A 523 4.88 -8.02 -21.16
CA GLU A 523 5.35 -8.01 -22.55
C GLU A 523 4.63 -9.08 -23.40
N VAL A 524 4.37 -10.26 -22.82
CA VAL A 524 3.63 -11.34 -23.46
C VAL A 524 2.18 -10.97 -23.71
N LEU A 525 1.51 -10.34 -22.71
CA LEU A 525 0.11 -9.93 -22.81
C LEU A 525 -0.07 -8.72 -23.76
N GLU A 526 0.88 -7.78 -23.81
CA GLU A 526 0.88 -6.66 -24.76
C GLU A 526 0.92 -7.13 -26.23
N GLN A 527 1.56 -8.27 -26.50
CA GLN A 527 1.69 -8.83 -27.83
C GLN A 527 0.58 -9.83 -28.20
N PHE A 528 -0.37 -10.06 -27.29
CA PHE A 528 -1.45 -11.00 -27.52
C PHE A 528 -2.56 -10.42 -28.38
N ASP A 529 -2.85 -11.02 -29.53
CA ASP A 529 -3.88 -10.55 -30.50
C ASP A 529 -5.30 -11.00 -30.13
N GLY A 530 -5.52 -11.66 -29.01
CA GLY A 530 -6.81 -12.15 -28.55
C GLY A 530 -7.52 -11.18 -27.61
N THR A 531 -8.56 -11.68 -26.93
CA THR A 531 -9.34 -10.97 -25.91
C THR A 531 -8.89 -11.40 -24.52
N ILE A 532 -8.82 -10.47 -23.59
CA ILE A 532 -8.40 -10.75 -22.21
C ILE A 532 -9.47 -10.26 -21.24
N LEU A 533 -9.83 -11.11 -20.28
CA LEU A 533 -10.52 -10.71 -19.06
C LEU A 533 -9.60 -11.05 -17.89
N MET A 534 -9.10 -10.04 -17.20
CA MET A 534 -8.21 -10.23 -16.06
C MET A 534 -8.83 -9.72 -14.77
N VAL A 535 -8.69 -10.51 -13.72
CA VAL A 535 -8.80 -10.07 -12.33
C VAL A 535 -7.39 -9.72 -11.87
N SER A 536 -7.14 -8.48 -11.48
CA SER A 536 -5.81 -8.10 -11.02
C SER A 536 -5.83 -6.96 -10.02
N HIS A 537 -4.96 -7.06 -9.03
CA HIS A 537 -4.61 -5.98 -8.11
C HIS A 537 -3.36 -5.21 -8.57
N ASP A 538 -2.66 -5.69 -9.60
CA ASP A 538 -1.52 -4.99 -10.20
C ASP A 538 -2.02 -3.83 -11.08
N ARG A 539 -2.08 -2.64 -10.45
CA ARG A 539 -2.53 -1.41 -11.12
C ARG A 539 -1.64 -1.01 -12.30
N TYR A 540 -0.37 -1.38 -12.28
CA TYR A 540 0.56 -1.10 -13.37
C TYR A 540 0.23 -1.96 -14.60
N LEU A 541 -0.10 -3.22 -14.40
CA LEU A 541 -0.56 -4.11 -15.47
C LEU A 541 -1.91 -3.66 -16.04
N VAL A 542 -2.84 -3.31 -15.15
CA VAL A 542 -4.16 -2.81 -15.54
C VAL A 542 -4.05 -1.51 -16.34
N ASP A 543 -3.26 -0.53 -15.87
CA ASP A 543 -3.05 0.76 -16.54
C ASP A 543 -2.45 0.60 -17.94
N ARG A 544 -1.57 -0.39 -18.11
CA ARG A 544 -0.87 -0.62 -19.37
C ARG A 544 -1.68 -1.37 -20.41
N LEU A 545 -2.57 -2.27 -19.98
CA LEU A 545 -3.25 -3.21 -20.89
C LEU A 545 -4.74 -2.95 -21.04
N ALA A 546 -5.43 -2.53 -19.96
CA ALA A 546 -6.89 -2.49 -19.96
C ALA A 546 -7.45 -1.43 -20.92
N THR A 547 -8.41 -1.83 -21.74
CA THR A 547 -9.21 -0.95 -22.58
C THR A 547 -10.52 -0.56 -21.90
N GLN A 548 -10.95 -1.36 -20.91
CA GLN A 548 -12.13 -1.10 -20.09
C GLN A 548 -11.91 -1.64 -18.66
N ILE A 549 -12.50 -0.95 -17.69
CA ILE A 549 -12.44 -1.30 -16.29
C ILE A 549 -13.82 -1.76 -15.81
N TRP A 550 -13.85 -2.94 -15.20
CA TRP A 550 -15.03 -3.51 -14.58
C TRP A 550 -14.89 -3.36 -13.07
N ASP A 551 -15.55 -2.36 -12.49
CA ASP A 551 -15.45 -2.06 -11.05
C ASP A 551 -16.57 -2.76 -10.30
N LEU A 552 -16.18 -3.66 -9.39
CA LEU A 552 -17.08 -4.42 -8.54
C LEU A 552 -17.14 -3.77 -7.16
N ALA A 553 -18.07 -2.85 -6.98
CA ALA A 553 -18.29 -2.12 -5.74
C ALA A 553 -19.76 -2.18 -5.31
N ASP A 554 -19.99 -2.19 -4.00
CA ASP A 554 -21.33 -2.14 -3.37
C ASP A 554 -22.29 -3.22 -3.88
N GLY A 555 -21.79 -4.41 -4.21
CA GLY A 555 -22.59 -5.51 -4.76
C GLY A 555 -23.10 -5.30 -6.18
N CYS A 556 -22.55 -4.33 -6.90
CA CYS A 556 -22.85 -4.05 -8.32
C CYS A 556 -21.58 -4.01 -9.13
N LEU A 557 -21.65 -4.50 -10.38
CA LEU A 557 -20.57 -4.38 -11.35
C LEU A 557 -20.86 -3.19 -12.27
N ARG A 558 -19.92 -2.24 -12.32
CA ARG A 558 -19.98 -1.07 -13.21
C ARG A 558 -18.90 -1.17 -14.27
N ILE A 559 -19.22 -0.85 -15.51
CA ILE A 559 -18.28 -0.86 -16.62
C ILE A 559 -17.88 0.56 -16.97
N PHE A 560 -16.58 0.85 -16.88
CA PHE A 560 -16.00 2.10 -17.36
C PHE A 560 -15.23 1.82 -18.66
N GLN A 561 -15.56 2.56 -19.71
CA GLN A 561 -14.88 2.47 -21.01
C GLN A 561 -13.74 3.49 -21.06
N GLY A 562 -12.51 3.03 -21.04
CA GLY A 562 -11.33 3.87 -21.07
C GLY A 562 -10.14 3.33 -20.26
N PRO A 563 -9.02 4.06 -20.27
CA PRO A 563 -7.82 3.68 -19.53
C PRO A 563 -8.02 3.80 -18.02
N TYR A 564 -7.19 3.07 -17.26
CA TYR A 564 -7.27 3.03 -15.80
C TYR A 564 -7.06 4.41 -15.13
N GLN A 565 -6.22 5.27 -15.70
CA GLN A 565 -5.97 6.60 -15.15
C GLN A 565 -7.21 7.49 -15.18
N ASP A 566 -8.00 7.42 -16.26
CA ASP A 566 -9.25 8.19 -16.38
C ASP A 566 -10.31 7.67 -15.40
N PHE A 567 -10.40 6.35 -15.22
CA PHE A 567 -11.25 5.75 -14.18
C PHE A 567 -10.89 6.24 -12.78
N ILE A 568 -9.59 6.27 -12.42
CA ILE A 568 -9.15 6.76 -11.12
C ILE A 568 -9.48 8.24 -10.95
N ALA A 569 -9.26 9.06 -11.97
CA ALA A 569 -9.57 10.50 -11.91
C ALA A 569 -11.08 10.74 -11.67
N GLU A 570 -11.96 10.00 -12.37
CA GLU A 570 -13.41 10.08 -12.19
C GLU A 570 -13.84 9.61 -10.79
N ARG A 571 -13.30 8.48 -10.34
CA ARG A 571 -13.58 7.93 -9.01
C ARG A 571 -13.14 8.88 -7.90
N ASP A 572 -11.95 9.47 -8.01
CA ASP A 572 -11.42 10.38 -7.01
C ASP A 572 -12.20 11.71 -6.99
N ALA A 573 -12.63 12.21 -8.16
CA ALA A 573 -13.53 13.36 -8.24
C ALA A 573 -14.90 13.09 -7.60
N ALA A 574 -15.47 11.89 -7.84
CA ALA A 574 -16.73 11.49 -7.23
C ALA A 574 -16.61 11.34 -5.70
N ARG A 575 -15.51 10.78 -5.20
CA ARG A 575 -15.22 10.69 -3.75
C ARG A 575 -15.06 12.06 -3.10
N GLU A 576 -14.37 12.99 -3.76
CA GLU A 576 -14.21 14.36 -3.24
C GLU A 576 -15.54 15.10 -3.23
N ALA A 577 -16.36 14.97 -4.27
CA ALA A 577 -17.70 15.54 -4.30
C ALA A 577 -18.60 14.99 -3.18
N ALA A 578 -18.57 13.68 -2.95
CA ALA A 578 -19.31 13.03 -1.87
C ALA A 578 -18.83 13.50 -0.48
N ARG A 579 -17.52 13.68 -0.30
CA ARG A 579 -16.94 14.20 0.94
C ARG A 579 -17.38 15.65 1.22
N LEU A 580 -17.36 16.51 0.20
CA LEU A 580 -17.79 17.89 0.31
C LEU A 580 -19.31 17.96 0.64
N ALA A 581 -20.13 17.12 -0.01
CA ALA A 581 -21.56 17.04 0.27
C ALA A 581 -21.83 16.59 1.72
N ALA A 582 -21.12 15.57 2.21
CA ALA A 582 -21.24 15.12 3.58
C ALA A 582 -20.80 16.18 4.61
N GLN A 583 -19.74 16.94 4.29
CA GLN A 583 -19.31 18.06 5.15
C GLN A 583 -20.35 19.19 5.19
N ALA A 584 -20.94 19.52 4.05
CA ALA A 584 -22.01 20.52 3.97
C ALA A 584 -23.24 20.11 4.80
N GLN A 585 -23.66 18.84 4.72
CA GLN A 585 -24.77 18.32 5.53
C GLN A 585 -24.50 18.40 7.04
N VAL A 586 -23.29 18.03 7.47
CA VAL A 586 -22.88 18.14 8.89
C VAL A 586 -22.87 19.61 9.34
N GLN A 587 -22.52 20.54 8.47
CA GLN A 587 -22.50 21.95 8.77
C GLN A 587 -23.92 22.50 8.88
N GLU A 588 -24.82 22.15 7.96
CA GLU A 588 -26.24 22.49 8.03
C GLU A 588 -26.89 21.97 9.33
N GLU A 589 -26.67 20.70 9.67
CA GLU A 589 -27.18 20.13 10.92
C GLU A 589 -26.66 20.86 12.17
N ARG A 590 -25.41 21.33 12.16
CA ARG A 590 -24.83 22.12 13.27
C ARG A 590 -25.48 23.49 13.37
N GLU A 591 -25.69 24.17 12.25
CA GLU A 591 -26.36 25.48 12.19
C GLU A 591 -27.81 25.39 12.64
N GLU A 592 -28.54 24.35 12.21
CA GLU A 592 -29.91 24.08 12.67
C GLU A 592 -29.99 23.84 14.18
N ARG A 593 -29.08 23.02 14.74
CA ARG A 593 -29.00 22.77 16.19
C ARG A 593 -28.65 24.04 16.97
N ALA A 594 -27.73 24.86 16.44
CA ALA A 594 -27.41 26.16 17.06
C ALA A 594 -28.60 27.10 17.05
N ASN A 595 -29.32 27.22 15.94
CA ASN A 595 -30.53 28.02 15.83
C ASN A 595 -31.68 27.54 16.76
N GLN A 596 -31.88 26.21 16.87
CA GLN A 596 -32.83 25.64 17.80
C GLN A 596 -32.48 25.91 19.26
N SER A 597 -31.17 25.89 19.61
CA SER A 597 -30.71 26.18 20.98
C SER A 597 -30.89 27.65 21.34
N LEU A 598 -30.59 28.56 20.39
CA LEU A 598 -30.83 30.00 20.57
C LEU A 598 -32.34 30.32 20.75
N SER A 599 -33.18 29.70 19.94
CA SER A 599 -34.63 29.81 20.06
C SER A 599 -35.16 29.31 21.42
N LYS A 600 -34.69 28.16 21.93
CA LYS A 600 -35.04 27.64 23.24
C LYS A 600 -34.60 28.55 24.38
N ASN A 601 -33.38 29.07 24.34
CA ASN A 601 -32.88 30.00 25.37
C ASN A 601 -33.64 31.31 25.38
N ALA A 602 -33.99 31.86 24.22
CA ALA A 602 -34.81 33.06 24.11
C ALA A 602 -36.23 32.84 24.70
N ARG A 603 -36.83 31.67 24.43
CA ARG A 603 -38.13 31.30 24.98
C ARG A 603 -38.06 31.13 26.50
N GLN A 604 -37.07 30.49 27.06
CA GLN A 604 -36.89 30.35 28.51
C GLN A 604 -36.66 31.69 29.21
N GLN A 605 -35.88 32.59 28.62
CA GLN A 605 -35.70 33.94 29.20
C GLN A 605 -36.98 34.73 29.20
N ARG A 606 -37.80 34.61 28.17
CA ARG A 606 -39.09 35.27 28.04
C ARG A 606 -40.10 34.71 29.07
N GLU A 607 -40.21 33.38 29.21
CA GLU A 607 -41.04 32.73 30.22
C GLU A 607 -40.67 33.18 31.65
N LYS A 608 -39.37 33.33 31.92
CA LYS A 608 -38.89 33.78 33.22
C LYS A 608 -39.24 35.26 33.50
N ALA A 609 -39.11 36.13 32.50
CA ALA A 609 -39.47 37.54 32.60
C ALA A 609 -40.99 37.72 32.84
N LEU A 610 -41.81 36.89 32.17
CA LEU A 610 -43.25 36.89 32.35
C LEU A 610 -43.64 36.46 33.77
N ALA A 611 -43.03 35.37 34.28
CA ALA A 611 -43.30 34.92 35.66
C ALA A 611 -42.86 35.95 36.72
N ASP A 612 -41.75 36.66 36.51
CA ASP A 612 -41.29 37.72 37.41
C ASP A 612 -42.27 38.91 37.43
N LEU A 613 -42.85 39.30 36.27
CA LEU A 613 -43.88 40.32 36.14
C LEU A 613 -45.18 39.92 36.86
N GLU A 614 -45.68 38.72 36.66
CA GLU A 614 -46.87 38.17 37.33
C GLU A 614 -46.71 38.16 38.86
N GLN A 615 -45.52 37.82 39.34
CA GLN A 615 -45.22 37.81 40.76
C GLN A 615 -45.22 39.24 41.36
N GLN A 616 -44.73 40.25 40.62
CA GLN A 616 -44.74 41.64 41.02
C GLN A 616 -46.20 42.19 41.08
N ILE A 617 -47.00 41.87 40.07
CA ILE A 617 -48.43 42.25 40.03
C ILE A 617 -49.17 41.65 41.26
N THR A 618 -48.99 40.36 41.51
CA THR A 618 -49.60 39.67 42.64
C THR A 618 -49.25 40.33 44.01
N ASN A 619 -47.95 40.66 44.18
CA ASN A 619 -47.47 41.32 45.40
C ASN A 619 -48.10 42.72 45.59
N LEU A 620 -48.22 43.50 44.49
CA LEU A 620 -48.87 44.81 44.56
C LEU A 620 -50.38 44.73 44.77
N GLU A 621 -51.09 43.74 44.23
CA GLU A 621 -52.52 43.47 44.52
C GLU A 621 -52.73 43.14 45.98
N GLU A 622 -51.88 42.29 46.58
CA GLU A 622 -51.95 41.99 48.00
C GLU A 622 -51.67 43.25 48.85
N GLN A 623 -50.74 44.11 48.44
CA GLN A 623 -50.43 45.35 49.11
C GLN A 623 -51.66 46.33 49.04
N ALA A 624 -52.22 46.48 47.86
CA ALA A 624 -53.43 47.29 47.65
C ALA A 624 -54.59 46.78 48.49
N ALA A 625 -54.85 45.47 48.57
CA ALA A 625 -55.87 44.88 49.42
C ALA A 625 -55.68 45.18 50.91
N ARG A 626 -54.41 45.08 51.40
CA ARG A 626 -54.10 45.46 52.81
C ARG A 626 -54.32 46.97 53.08
N GLN A 627 -54.01 47.83 52.13
CA GLN A 627 -54.22 49.26 52.23
C GLN A 627 -55.69 49.62 52.23
N VAL A 628 -56.57 48.93 51.47
CA VAL A 628 -58.01 49.06 51.49
C VAL A 628 -58.55 48.65 52.83
N GLU A 629 -58.09 47.53 53.42
CA GLU A 629 -58.56 47.09 54.77
C GLU A 629 -58.12 48.08 55.83
N ALA A 630 -56.93 48.63 55.78
CA ALA A 630 -56.44 49.67 56.66
C ALA A 630 -57.19 50.97 56.49
N LEU A 631 -57.56 51.36 55.27
CA LEU A 631 -58.43 52.51 55.01
C LEU A 631 -59.84 52.32 55.59
N GLN A 632 -60.44 51.15 55.48
CA GLN A 632 -61.72 50.85 56.08
C GLN A 632 -61.64 50.97 57.59
N THR A 633 -60.59 50.47 58.24
CA THR A 633 -60.36 50.51 59.66
C THR A 633 -60.14 51.94 60.14
N ALA A 634 -59.36 52.76 59.42
CA ALA A 634 -59.13 54.18 59.71
C ALA A 634 -60.43 55.01 59.57
N THR A 635 -61.27 54.66 58.61
CA THR A 635 -62.60 55.29 58.41
C THR A 635 -63.54 55.01 59.59
N LEU A 636 -63.57 53.80 60.07
CA LEU A 636 -64.38 53.43 61.27
C LEU A 636 -63.91 54.13 62.57
N THR A 637 -62.58 54.41 62.68
CA THR A 637 -61.98 55.10 63.84
C THR A 637 -61.96 56.63 63.68
N GLN A 638 -62.51 57.20 62.62
CA GLN A 638 -62.55 58.62 62.29
C GLN A 638 -61.16 59.34 62.35
N ASP A 639 -60.06 58.63 62.05
CA ASP A 639 -58.69 59.18 62.04
C ASP A 639 -58.35 59.81 60.65
N PHE A 640 -58.72 61.09 60.48
CA PHE A 640 -58.58 61.84 59.20
C PHE A 640 -57.12 61.93 58.69
N GLY A 641 -56.14 61.97 59.62
CA GLY A 641 -54.69 62.04 59.20
C GLY A 641 -54.22 60.71 58.56
N LYS A 642 -54.63 59.57 59.13
CA LYS A 642 -54.34 58.24 58.57
C LYS A 642 -55.08 58.01 57.28
N ILE A 643 -56.32 58.44 57.15
CA ILE A 643 -57.14 58.29 55.94
C ILE A 643 -56.41 58.99 54.77
N GLN A 644 -55.95 60.22 55.00
CA GLN A 644 -55.31 61.02 53.98
C GLN A 644 -53.96 60.37 53.45
N ASN A 645 -53.10 59.90 54.38
CA ASN A 645 -51.85 59.25 54.06
C ASN A 645 -52.05 57.92 53.34
N LEU A 646 -52.96 57.05 53.89
CA LEU A 646 -53.25 55.77 53.27
C LEU A 646 -53.95 55.91 51.91
N SER A 647 -54.72 56.98 51.67
CA SER A 647 -55.29 57.22 50.34
C SER A 647 -54.23 57.59 49.29
N ILE A 648 -53.20 58.35 49.70
CA ILE A 648 -52.10 58.68 48.84
C ILE A 648 -51.26 57.43 48.48
N GLU A 649 -50.93 56.65 49.52
CA GLU A 649 -50.19 55.39 49.34
C GLU A 649 -50.98 54.38 48.46
N TYR A 650 -52.29 54.29 48.64
CA TYR A 650 -53.10 53.43 47.79
C TYR A 650 -53.16 53.89 46.34
N ALA A 651 -53.30 55.22 46.13
CA ALA A 651 -53.28 55.75 44.77
C ALA A 651 -51.97 55.52 44.05
N GLU A 652 -50.81 55.66 44.75
CA GLU A 652 -49.46 55.35 44.22
C GLU A 652 -49.31 53.82 43.87
N THR A 653 -49.81 52.96 44.77
CA THR A 653 -49.82 51.54 44.58
C THR A 653 -50.68 51.14 43.39
N GLN A 654 -51.83 51.74 43.22
CA GLN A 654 -52.76 51.49 42.11
C GLN A 654 -52.12 51.96 40.76
N GLN A 655 -51.52 53.15 40.78
CA GLN A 655 -50.85 53.66 39.57
C GLN A 655 -49.65 52.75 39.15
N HIS A 656 -48.94 52.16 40.12
CA HIS A 656 -47.86 51.23 39.86
C HIS A 656 -48.41 49.91 39.32
N LEU A 657 -49.53 49.42 39.89
CA LEU A 657 -50.22 48.20 39.44
C LEU A 657 -50.69 48.34 37.98
N GLU A 658 -51.35 49.49 37.65
CA GLU A 658 -51.80 49.73 36.28
C GLU A 658 -50.63 49.76 35.27
N ARG A 659 -49.46 50.28 35.64
CA ARG A 659 -48.33 50.30 34.81
C ARG A 659 -47.75 48.90 34.55
N LEU A 660 -47.62 48.06 35.56
CA LEU A 660 -47.13 46.69 35.40
C LEU A 660 -48.17 45.80 34.68
N MET A 661 -49.48 46.02 34.85
CA MET A 661 -50.51 45.33 34.08
C MET A 661 -50.40 45.69 32.58
N GLN A 662 -50.10 46.91 32.26
CA GLN A 662 -49.94 47.36 30.92
C GLN A 662 -48.68 46.77 30.31
N GLU A 663 -47.57 46.73 31.05
CA GLU A 663 -46.32 46.01 30.61
C GLU A 663 -46.59 44.53 30.43
N TRP A 664 -47.41 43.88 31.25
CA TRP A 664 -47.78 42.48 31.13
C TRP A 664 -48.68 42.24 29.90
N GLU A 665 -49.64 43.11 29.62
CA GLU A 665 -50.49 43.03 28.41
C GLU A 665 -49.67 43.26 27.14
N ASP A 666 -48.74 44.21 27.13
CA ASP A 666 -47.81 44.45 25.99
C ASP A 666 -46.93 43.22 25.73
N PHE A 667 -46.44 42.56 26.79
CA PHE A 667 -45.66 41.35 26.71
C PHE A 667 -46.44 40.16 26.12
N LEU A 668 -47.76 40.07 26.39
CA LEU A 668 -48.65 39.07 25.80
C LEU A 668 -49.03 39.40 24.35
N HIS A 669 -49.17 40.66 23.99
CA HIS A 669 -49.53 41.09 22.62
C HIS A 669 -48.38 40.97 21.63
N GLU A 670 -47.15 40.94 22.07
CA GLU A 670 -45.98 40.59 21.20
C GLU A 670 -45.97 39.11 20.77
N GLU A 671 -46.92 38.30 21.25
CA GLU A 671 -47.08 36.86 20.85
C GLU A 671 -48.03 36.66 19.66
N GLN A 672 -48.74 37.68 19.20
CA GLN A 672 -49.60 37.64 18.00
C GLN A 672 -48.89 38.30 16.78
#